data_bd0ce1b80de024e180f3012bd4d74970
#
_entry.id   bd0ce1b80de024e180f3012bd4d74970
#
_cell.length_a   1.000
_cell.length_b   1.000
_cell.length_c   1.000
_cell.angle_alpha   90.00
_cell.angle_beta   90.00
_cell.angle_gamma   90.00
#
_symmetry.space_group_name_H-M   'P 1'
#
loop_
_entity.id
_entity.type
_entity.pdbx_description
1 polymer ?
#
loop_
_entity_poly.entity_id
_entity_poly.type
_entity_poly.pdbx_seq_one_letter_code
_entity_poly.pdbx_strand_id
1 'polypeptide(L)'
;MDAANLAMVSSFSKTPSPLSTAKPITRAPFSVFSLPSTFKPLVKCIQKPSNSTFTCSAVTSFPSHSDVSSSSSSSTKLKLLISEFKSLVESIDRVKRLLHYAALVPPMDASLKTTENRVPGCTAQVWLHVSIDEEGKMRFLADSDSEMTKGFCACLVWMLDGAAPGEVLALKTEDLNGLNVVGLNGKGSASRVNTWHNVLVSMQKRTRAVVAESQGRPRSGXXXXGAGPSRSYAESQARFLFPDESRVQELVNVLKEKKIGVVAHFYMDPEVQGVLTEAQKFWPHIHISDSLVMADSAVNMAKSGCQFISVLGVDFMSENVRAILDQAGFPEVGVYRMSDERIGCSLAEAASSPSYMDYLATASISSPSLHVVYINTSLETKAFSHELVPTITCTSSNVVQTILQAFAEVPDLKVWYGPDTYMGSNIMELFSQMSMMTDEEISEIHPLHNRSSIKSLLPRLHYFQDGTCIVHHLFGHEVVETINEMYSDAFLTAHFEVPGEMFSLAMEAKKRGMGVVGSTQNILDFIKQRVQEALNRNIDEHLQFILGTESGMITSIVAAVRKLLGSADPSSGGGKVSVEIVFPVSSESVTRTSTFGEMRGSLKVNVIPGVASGEGCSLHGGCASCPYMKMNSLSSLLRVCHSLPHNKAELSAYEAARFSLQTPKGKQIADIGCQPILHMRHFQATKRLPEQLINQILQPCDNGRSGMHN
;
A
#
# COMPACT_ATOMS: atom_id res chain seq x y z
N MET A 1 9.46 21.55 -18.02
CA MET A 1 9.27 20.22 -17.38
C MET A 1 8.13 19.41 -18.00
N ASP A 2 7.51 19.89 -19.07
CA ASP A 2 6.16 19.43 -19.41
C ASP A 2 6.00 18.69 -20.75
N ALA A 3 7.01 18.71 -21.60
CA ALA A 3 6.88 18.16 -22.96
C ALA A 3 6.86 16.61 -23.00
N ALA A 4 7.61 15.95 -22.13
CA ALA A 4 7.72 14.48 -22.16
C ALA A 4 6.51 13.77 -21.51
N ASN A 5 5.81 14.44 -20.59
CA ASN A 5 4.58 13.91 -20.01
C ASN A 5 3.36 14.09 -20.94
N LEU A 6 3.39 15.16 -21.75
CA LEU A 6 2.31 15.43 -22.72
C LEU A 6 2.31 14.42 -23.89
N ALA A 7 3.48 13.98 -24.33
CA ALA A 7 3.59 13.05 -25.46
C ALA A 7 2.95 11.67 -25.18
N MET A 8 3.03 11.20 -23.93
CA MET A 8 2.36 9.94 -23.55
C MET A 8 0.83 10.05 -23.54
N VAL A 9 0.27 11.26 -23.45
CA VAL A 9 -1.18 11.46 -23.39
C VAL A 9 -1.79 11.66 -24.79
N SER A 10 -1.02 12.26 -25.73
CA SER A 10 -1.56 12.68 -27.02
C SER A 10 -1.56 11.61 -28.13
N SER A 11 -0.79 10.53 -27.99
CA SER A 11 -0.60 9.56 -29.06
C SER A 11 -1.74 8.55 -29.27
N PHE A 12 -2.81 8.59 -28.49
CA PHE A 12 -3.88 7.59 -28.56
C PHE A 12 -5.25 8.14 -28.98
N SER A 13 -5.33 9.35 -29.56
CA SER A 13 -6.62 9.93 -29.94
C SER A 13 -6.80 10.08 -31.46
N LYS A 14 -6.64 9.00 -32.22
CA LYS A 14 -7.11 8.98 -33.61
C LYS A 14 -8.18 7.91 -33.78
N THR A 15 -9.40 8.34 -34.03
CA THR A 15 -10.53 7.52 -34.38
C THR A 15 -10.30 6.80 -35.72
N PRO A 16 -10.58 5.50 -35.84
CA PRO A 16 -10.50 4.83 -37.14
C PRO A 16 -11.73 5.15 -37.99
N SER A 17 -11.50 5.46 -39.26
CA SER A 17 -12.54 5.63 -40.28
C SER A 17 -13.22 4.27 -40.58
N PRO A 18 -14.49 4.25 -41.00
CA PRO A 18 -15.20 2.98 -41.21
C PRO A 18 -14.74 2.28 -42.48
N LEU A 19 -14.36 1.03 -42.37
CA LEU A 19 -14.02 0.17 -43.51
C LEU A 19 -15.11 -0.86 -43.81
N SER A 20 -15.19 -1.14 -45.09
CA SER A 20 -16.19 -1.88 -45.83
C SER A 20 -16.43 -3.32 -45.38
N THR A 21 -17.65 -3.75 -45.64
CA THR A 21 -18.25 -5.06 -45.40
C THR A 21 -17.44 -6.27 -45.89
N ALA A 22 -17.12 -7.20 -45.00
CA ALA A 22 -16.66 -8.54 -45.33
C ALA A 22 -17.64 -9.59 -44.84
N LYS A 23 -17.87 -10.61 -45.65
CA LYS A 23 -18.85 -11.70 -45.46
C LYS A 23 -18.44 -12.68 -44.34
N PRO A 24 -19.42 -13.32 -43.67
CA PRO A 24 -19.11 -14.24 -42.58
C PRO A 24 -18.56 -15.60 -43.06
N ILE A 25 -17.54 -16.08 -42.39
CA ILE A 25 -17.01 -17.46 -42.56
C ILE A 25 -17.66 -18.34 -41.49
N THR A 26 -18.31 -19.40 -41.98
CA THR A 26 -18.94 -20.42 -41.12
C THR A 26 -17.89 -21.32 -40.44
N ARG A 27 -17.98 -21.44 -39.14
CA ARG A 27 -17.18 -22.40 -38.34
C ARG A 27 -17.86 -23.76 -38.27
N ALA A 28 -17.07 -24.79 -38.53
CA ALA A 28 -17.49 -26.20 -38.32
C ALA A 28 -17.27 -26.61 -36.84
N PRO A 29 -18.09 -27.50 -36.28
CA PRO A 29 -17.98 -27.84 -34.84
C PRO A 29 -16.84 -28.84 -34.56
N PHE A 30 -16.08 -28.57 -33.52
CA PHE A 30 -15.09 -29.48 -32.97
C PHE A 30 -15.77 -30.55 -32.12
N SER A 31 -15.42 -31.83 -32.39
CA SER A 31 -15.89 -32.97 -31.63
C SER A 31 -15.15 -33.11 -30.30
N VAL A 32 -15.92 -33.41 -29.27
CA VAL A 32 -15.45 -33.62 -27.88
C VAL A 32 -14.83 -35.03 -27.79
N PHE A 33 -13.56 -35.12 -27.46
CA PHE A 33 -12.94 -36.39 -27.06
C PHE A 33 -13.06 -36.57 -25.55
N SER A 34 -13.80 -37.59 -25.13
CA SER A 34 -13.89 -38.00 -23.73
C SER A 34 -12.75 -38.97 -23.38
N LEU A 35 -12.03 -38.68 -22.32
CA LEU A 35 -11.02 -39.57 -21.74
C LEU A 35 -11.61 -40.41 -20.60
N PRO A 36 -11.26 -41.67 -20.45
CA PRO A 36 -11.86 -42.53 -19.43
C PRO A 36 -11.28 -42.29 -18.03
N SER A 37 -12.18 -42.29 -17.08
CA SER A 37 -11.90 -42.19 -15.66
C SER A 37 -11.47 -43.51 -15.06
N THR A 38 -10.22 -43.61 -14.60
CA THR A 38 -9.84 -44.61 -13.57
C THR A 38 -8.52 -44.22 -12.90
N PHE A 39 -8.60 -43.56 -11.78
CA PHE A 39 -7.50 -43.57 -10.80
C PHE A 39 -8.06 -43.85 -9.42
N LYS A 40 -7.74 -45.01 -8.88
CA LYS A 40 -7.98 -45.35 -7.48
C LYS A 40 -6.77 -44.91 -6.64
N PRO A 41 -6.96 -44.20 -5.51
CA PRO A 41 -5.84 -43.90 -4.62
C PRO A 41 -5.44 -45.14 -3.84
N LEU A 42 -4.18 -45.50 -3.90
CA LEU A 42 -3.60 -46.55 -3.05
C LEU A 42 -3.20 -45.93 -1.70
N VAL A 43 -3.99 -46.20 -0.69
CA VAL A 43 -3.62 -45.90 0.69
C VAL A 43 -2.85 -47.09 1.23
N LYS A 44 -1.53 -46.96 1.38
CA LYS A 44 -0.74 -47.93 2.14
C LYS A 44 -0.75 -47.54 3.63
N CYS A 45 -1.46 -48.33 4.42
CA CYS A 45 -1.32 -48.30 5.87
C CYS A 45 -0.01 -48.95 6.28
N ILE A 46 0.88 -48.20 6.90
CA ILE A 46 2.05 -48.76 7.57
C ILE A 46 1.70 -48.92 9.06
N GLN A 47 1.53 -50.14 9.52
CA GLN A 47 1.43 -50.44 10.93
C GLN A 47 2.81 -50.62 11.55
N LYS A 48 2.97 -50.05 12.87
CA LYS A 48 4.03 -50.13 13.66
C LYS A 48 4.02 -50.55 14.91
N PRO A 49 4.69 -50.96 15.73
CA PRO A 49 4.30 -50.85 17.12
C PRO A 49 5.31 -50.15 18.00
N SER A 50 4.86 -49.57 19.07
CA SER A 50 5.34 -49.85 20.42
C SER A 50 4.78 -48.84 21.41
N ASN A 51 4.44 -49.37 22.54
CA ASN A 51 3.77 -48.76 23.66
C ASN A 51 4.56 -47.64 24.33
N SER A 52 3.92 -46.51 24.47
CA SER A 52 4.09 -45.66 25.65
C SER A 52 2.73 -45.05 25.94
N THR A 53 2.20 -45.45 27.09
CA THR A 53 0.95 -44.92 27.61
C THR A 53 1.12 -43.47 28.04
N PHE A 54 0.73 -42.55 27.18
CA PHE A 54 0.40 -41.21 27.61
C PHE A 54 -1.11 -41.11 27.71
N THR A 55 -1.61 -41.00 28.93
CA THR A 55 -2.99 -40.65 29.19
C THR A 55 -3.27 -39.25 28.72
N CYS A 56 -3.78 -39.14 27.52
CA CYS A 56 -4.35 -37.90 27.01
C CYS A 56 -5.78 -37.80 27.60
N SER A 57 -5.95 -36.98 28.60
CA SER A 57 -7.28 -36.63 29.08
C SER A 57 -7.97 -35.87 27.95
N ALA A 58 -8.91 -36.51 27.30
CA ALA A 58 -9.72 -35.87 26.26
C ALA A 58 -10.62 -34.82 26.92
N VAL A 59 -10.18 -33.57 26.90
CA VAL A 59 -11.05 -32.45 27.28
C VAL A 59 -11.98 -32.23 26.08
N THR A 60 -13.23 -32.63 26.24
CA THR A 60 -14.25 -32.62 25.18
C THR A 60 -14.99 -31.28 25.08
N SER A 61 -14.52 -30.22 25.75
CA SER A 61 -15.19 -28.91 25.80
C SER A 61 -14.17 -27.78 26.00
N PHE A 62 -14.62 -26.54 25.82
CA PHE A 62 -13.87 -25.35 26.26
C PHE A 62 -13.54 -25.44 27.74
N PRO A 63 -12.55 -24.66 28.24
CA PRO A 63 -12.11 -24.75 29.64
C PRO A 63 -13.28 -24.65 30.59
N SER A 64 -13.60 -25.76 31.26
CA SER A 64 -14.63 -25.84 32.30
C SER A 64 -13.95 -26.05 33.63
N HIS A 65 -13.90 -25.02 34.44
CA HIS A 65 -13.75 -25.22 35.87
C HIS A 65 -15.13 -25.58 36.45
N SER A 66 -15.17 -26.56 37.32
CA SER A 66 -16.40 -27.05 37.94
C SER A 66 -17.20 -26.01 38.75
N ASP A 67 -16.64 -24.78 38.86
CA ASP A 67 -17.24 -23.71 39.65
C ASP A 67 -17.53 -22.42 38.83
N VAL A 68 -17.47 -22.49 37.49
CA VAL A 68 -17.79 -21.31 36.63
C VAL A 68 -19.28 -21.34 36.35
N SER A 69 -20.03 -20.61 37.15
CA SER A 69 -21.44 -20.33 36.86
C SER A 69 -21.57 -19.65 35.48
N SER A 70 -22.72 -19.81 34.83
CA SER A 70 -23.06 -19.20 33.53
C SER A 70 -22.94 -17.67 33.51
N SER A 71 -22.54 -17.04 34.61
CA SER A 71 -22.42 -15.58 34.76
C SER A 71 -20.96 -15.06 34.81
N SER A 72 -19.95 -15.89 34.45
CA SER A 72 -18.57 -15.41 34.49
C SER A 72 -18.29 -14.35 33.43
N SER A 73 -17.64 -13.24 33.79
CA SER A 73 -17.36 -12.11 32.91
C SER A 73 -16.43 -12.50 31.73
N SER A 74 -16.53 -11.79 30.61
CA SER A 74 -15.71 -11.97 29.43
C SER A 74 -14.21 -11.90 29.75
N SER A 75 -13.82 -11.03 30.69
CA SER A 75 -12.44 -10.89 31.16
C SER A 75 -11.94 -12.17 31.85
N THR A 76 -12.79 -12.85 32.64
CA THR A 76 -12.44 -14.12 33.31
C THR A 76 -12.23 -15.23 32.28
N LYS A 77 -13.14 -15.33 31.29
CA LYS A 77 -13.02 -16.30 30.18
C LYS A 77 -11.74 -16.09 29.38
N LEU A 78 -11.38 -14.84 29.11
CA LEU A 78 -10.11 -14.49 28.40
C LEU A 78 -8.89 -14.98 29.17
N LYS A 79 -8.84 -14.73 30.50
CA LYS A 79 -7.73 -15.19 31.35
C LYS A 79 -7.59 -16.72 31.36
N LEU A 80 -8.72 -17.44 31.34
CA LEU A 80 -8.72 -18.90 31.25
C LEU A 80 -8.12 -19.39 29.93
N LEU A 81 -8.53 -18.79 28.77
CA LEU A 81 -7.97 -19.12 27.46
C LEU A 81 -6.47 -18.83 27.42
N ILE A 82 -6.04 -17.67 27.91
CA ILE A 82 -4.61 -17.29 27.94
C ILE A 82 -3.83 -18.32 28.79
N SER A 83 -4.34 -18.69 29.95
CA SER A 83 -3.70 -19.68 30.84
C SER A 83 -3.57 -21.04 30.15
N GLU A 84 -4.64 -21.46 29.46
CA GLU A 84 -4.65 -22.73 28.72
C GLU A 84 -3.60 -22.74 27.60
N PHE A 85 -3.62 -21.73 26.74
CA PHE A 85 -2.66 -21.65 25.61
C PHE A 85 -1.22 -21.52 26.09
N LYS A 86 -0.98 -20.85 27.21
CA LYS A 86 0.35 -20.77 27.86
C LYS A 86 0.81 -22.10 28.39
N SER A 87 -0.09 -22.95 28.86
CA SER A 87 0.25 -24.31 29.40
C SER A 87 0.70 -25.26 28.27
N LEU A 88 0.34 -24.97 27.02
CA LEU A 88 0.73 -25.75 25.84
C LEU A 88 2.09 -25.26 25.35
N VAL A 89 3.14 -25.96 25.72
CA VAL A 89 4.53 -25.55 25.46
C VAL A 89 4.82 -25.55 23.96
N GLU A 90 4.40 -26.62 23.26
CA GLU A 90 4.67 -26.79 21.84
C GLU A 90 3.65 -26.05 20.96
N SER A 91 4.14 -25.37 19.93
CA SER A 91 3.26 -24.64 19.00
C SER A 91 2.27 -25.58 18.28
N ILE A 92 2.69 -26.81 17.99
CA ILE A 92 1.83 -27.80 17.34
C ILE A 92 0.61 -28.17 18.23
N ASP A 93 0.80 -28.21 19.53
CA ASP A 93 -0.30 -28.54 20.44
C ASP A 93 -1.31 -27.38 20.57
N ARG A 94 -0.83 -26.15 20.48
CA ARG A 94 -1.70 -24.96 20.38
C ARG A 94 -2.53 -24.98 19.08
N VAL A 95 -1.92 -25.37 17.97
CA VAL A 95 -2.62 -25.53 16.68
C VAL A 95 -3.69 -26.64 16.80
N LYS A 96 -3.33 -27.81 17.36
CA LYS A 96 -4.28 -28.90 17.57
C LYS A 96 -5.45 -28.46 18.45
N ARG A 97 -5.18 -27.63 19.48
CA ARG A 97 -6.22 -27.12 20.37
C ARG A 97 -7.17 -26.18 19.63
N LEU A 98 -6.65 -25.29 18.76
CA LEU A 98 -7.49 -24.45 17.92
C LEU A 98 -8.37 -25.27 16.96
N LEU A 99 -7.80 -26.30 16.34
CA LEU A 99 -8.57 -27.20 15.45
C LEU A 99 -9.65 -27.96 16.22
N HIS A 100 -9.36 -28.33 17.46
CA HIS A 100 -10.36 -28.92 18.33
C HIS A 100 -11.51 -27.94 18.62
N TYR A 101 -11.20 -26.68 18.92
CA TYR A 101 -12.23 -25.64 19.12
C TYR A 101 -13.03 -25.36 17.84
N ALA A 102 -12.40 -25.39 16.68
CA ALA A 102 -13.08 -25.26 15.40
C ALA A 102 -14.16 -26.33 15.21
N ALA A 103 -13.86 -27.56 15.63
CA ALA A 103 -14.78 -28.69 15.51
C ALA A 103 -16.00 -28.59 16.47
N LEU A 104 -15.91 -27.76 17.50
CA LEU A 104 -17.02 -27.56 18.46
C LEU A 104 -18.06 -26.55 17.95
N VAL A 105 -17.70 -25.72 16.95
CA VAL A 105 -18.60 -24.69 16.42
C VAL A 105 -19.49 -25.32 15.34
N PRO A 106 -20.82 -25.26 15.49
CA PRO A 106 -21.70 -25.74 14.42
C PRO A 106 -21.53 -24.91 13.14
N PRO A 107 -21.63 -25.53 11.98
CA PRO A 107 -21.51 -24.80 10.73
C PRO A 107 -22.63 -23.75 10.61
N MET A 108 -22.27 -22.55 10.16
CA MET A 108 -23.22 -21.48 9.92
C MET A 108 -24.11 -21.82 8.73
N ASP A 109 -25.41 -21.54 8.85
CA ASP A 109 -26.37 -21.73 7.75
C ASP A 109 -25.91 -20.94 6.50
N ALA A 110 -26.05 -21.57 5.34
CA ALA A 110 -25.65 -20.95 4.06
C ALA A 110 -26.34 -19.59 3.79
N SER A 111 -27.58 -19.43 4.26
CA SER A 111 -28.31 -18.17 4.13
C SER A 111 -27.70 -17.01 4.92
N LEU A 112 -26.91 -17.31 5.94
CA LEU A 112 -26.20 -16.31 6.75
C LEU A 112 -24.78 -16.03 6.23
N LYS A 113 -24.28 -16.81 5.26
CA LYS A 113 -22.96 -16.59 4.64
C LYS A 113 -23.04 -15.54 3.51
N THR A 114 -23.61 -14.39 3.84
CA THR A 114 -23.79 -13.27 2.92
C THR A 114 -22.57 -12.32 2.96
N THR A 115 -22.52 -11.45 1.97
CA THR A 115 -21.48 -10.40 1.91
C THR A 115 -21.55 -9.48 3.13
N GLU A 116 -22.76 -9.18 3.62
CA GLU A 116 -22.97 -8.34 4.81
C GLU A 116 -22.41 -8.97 6.08
N ASN A 117 -22.42 -10.29 6.16
CA ASN A 117 -21.91 -11.04 7.32
C ASN A 117 -20.42 -11.34 7.20
N ARG A 118 -19.78 -11.03 6.08
CA ARG A 118 -18.33 -11.24 5.89
C ARG A 118 -17.53 -10.30 6.79
N VAL A 119 -16.48 -10.83 7.41
CA VAL A 119 -15.53 -10.04 8.22
C VAL A 119 -14.39 -9.60 7.30
N PRO A 120 -14.20 -8.30 7.14
CA PRO A 120 -13.11 -7.82 6.27
C PRO A 120 -11.73 -8.00 6.89
N GLY A 121 -10.71 -8.05 6.06
CA GLY A 121 -9.31 -8.07 6.47
C GLY A 121 -8.77 -9.41 6.95
N CYS A 122 -9.51 -10.50 6.76
CA CYS A 122 -9.04 -11.86 7.07
C CYS A 122 -8.65 -12.58 5.78
N THR A 123 -7.54 -13.33 5.77
CA THR A 123 -7.12 -14.12 4.60
C THR A 123 -8.08 -15.23 4.26
N ALA A 124 -8.57 -15.88 5.29
CA ALA A 124 -9.65 -16.84 5.16
C ALA A 124 -10.97 -16.07 5.09
N GLN A 125 -11.94 -16.59 4.39
CA GLN A 125 -13.29 -16.03 4.44
C GLN A 125 -13.86 -16.30 5.83
N VAL A 126 -14.28 -15.24 6.50
CA VAL A 126 -14.91 -15.32 7.83
C VAL A 126 -16.29 -14.66 7.72
N TRP A 127 -17.31 -15.37 8.21
CA TRP A 127 -18.66 -14.84 8.34
C TRP A 127 -18.99 -14.71 9.82
N LEU A 128 -19.62 -13.60 10.18
CA LEU A 128 -20.01 -13.27 11.54
C LEU A 128 -21.43 -12.71 11.51
N HIS A 129 -22.33 -13.36 12.22
CA HIS A 129 -23.69 -12.86 12.45
C HIS A 129 -23.82 -12.44 13.92
N VAL A 130 -24.40 -11.27 14.16
CA VAL A 130 -24.53 -10.68 15.50
C VAL A 130 -25.97 -10.29 15.74
N SER A 131 -26.52 -10.68 16.88
CA SER A 131 -27.86 -10.32 17.30
C SER A 131 -27.88 -10.03 18.81
N ILE A 132 -28.99 -9.48 19.29
CA ILE A 132 -29.24 -9.26 20.71
C ILE A 132 -30.48 -10.09 21.09
N ASP A 133 -30.42 -10.78 22.23
CA ASP A 133 -31.55 -11.59 22.67
C ASP A 133 -32.55 -10.77 23.52
N GLU A 134 -33.61 -11.41 23.95
CA GLU A 134 -34.69 -10.78 24.74
C GLU A 134 -34.21 -10.24 26.10
N GLU A 135 -33.08 -10.79 26.60
CA GLU A 135 -32.47 -10.36 27.87
C GLU A 135 -31.46 -9.19 27.67
N GLY A 136 -31.29 -8.73 26.44
CA GLY A 136 -30.34 -7.65 26.11
C GLY A 136 -28.88 -8.11 26.02
N LYS A 137 -28.64 -9.41 25.84
CA LYS A 137 -27.31 -10.00 25.75
C LYS A 137 -26.94 -10.26 24.29
N MET A 138 -25.64 -10.16 24.00
CA MET A 138 -25.13 -10.33 22.63
C MET A 138 -25.05 -11.82 22.26
N ARG A 139 -25.46 -12.13 21.03
CA ARG A 139 -25.38 -13.45 20.43
C ARG A 139 -24.51 -13.41 19.17
N PHE A 140 -23.58 -14.32 19.08
CA PHE A 140 -22.60 -14.37 18.01
C PHE A 140 -22.58 -15.74 17.34
N LEU A 141 -22.69 -15.75 16.00
CA LEU A 141 -22.43 -16.93 15.17
C LEU A 141 -21.29 -16.60 14.22
N ALA A 142 -20.29 -17.45 14.15
CA ALA A 142 -19.13 -17.21 13.28
C ALA A 142 -18.72 -18.52 12.59
N ASP A 143 -18.26 -18.41 11.34
CA ASP A 143 -17.74 -19.53 10.57
C ASP A 143 -16.62 -19.06 9.63
N SER A 144 -15.83 -20.00 9.13
CA SER A 144 -14.72 -19.69 8.21
C SER A 144 -14.46 -20.89 7.29
N ASP A 145 -13.93 -20.60 6.10
CA ASP A 145 -13.41 -21.62 5.17
C ASP A 145 -12.05 -22.19 5.61
N SER A 146 -11.44 -21.59 6.64
CA SER A 146 -10.18 -22.08 7.24
C SER A 146 -10.44 -22.62 8.63
N GLU A 147 -10.12 -23.86 8.88
CA GLU A 147 -10.26 -24.49 10.22
C GLU A 147 -9.47 -23.75 11.29
N MET A 148 -8.29 -23.24 10.97
CA MET A 148 -7.50 -22.42 11.91
C MET A 148 -8.25 -21.15 12.30
N THR A 149 -8.76 -20.44 11.31
CA THR A 149 -9.52 -19.20 11.51
C THR A 149 -10.85 -19.49 12.24
N LYS A 150 -11.51 -20.58 11.89
CA LYS A 150 -12.71 -21.05 12.60
C LYS A 150 -12.43 -21.30 14.08
N GLY A 151 -11.25 -21.84 14.40
CA GLY A 151 -10.80 -22.01 15.79
C GLY A 151 -10.66 -20.68 16.54
N PHE A 152 -10.11 -19.65 15.89
CA PHE A 152 -10.06 -18.30 16.48
C PHE A 152 -11.47 -17.73 16.71
N CYS A 153 -12.36 -17.89 15.74
CA CYS A 153 -13.75 -17.47 15.88
C CYS A 153 -14.43 -18.20 17.04
N ALA A 154 -14.19 -19.50 17.16
CA ALA A 154 -14.74 -20.34 18.25
C ALA A 154 -14.37 -19.80 19.63
N CYS A 155 -13.09 -19.43 19.82
CA CYS A 155 -12.61 -18.86 21.07
C CYS A 155 -13.30 -17.52 21.40
N LEU A 156 -13.41 -16.64 20.40
CA LEU A 156 -14.05 -15.33 20.57
C LEU A 156 -15.56 -15.48 20.85
N VAL A 157 -16.24 -16.36 20.12
CA VAL A 157 -17.67 -16.66 20.35
C VAL A 157 -17.85 -17.21 21.75
N TRP A 158 -17.09 -18.24 22.16
CA TRP A 158 -17.17 -18.80 23.51
C TRP A 158 -16.99 -17.74 24.60
N MET A 159 -16.10 -16.78 24.35
CA MET A 159 -15.78 -15.73 25.32
C MET A 159 -16.88 -14.66 25.41
N LEU A 160 -17.49 -14.29 24.28
CA LEU A 160 -18.35 -13.10 24.17
C LEU A 160 -19.84 -13.41 23.98
N ASP A 161 -20.20 -14.64 23.61
CA ASP A 161 -21.62 -15.00 23.45
C ASP A 161 -22.30 -15.01 24.83
N GLY A 162 -23.45 -14.36 24.93
CA GLY A 162 -24.20 -14.15 26.18
C GLY A 162 -23.65 -12.99 27.02
N ALA A 163 -22.63 -12.26 26.57
CA ALA A 163 -22.11 -11.10 27.31
C ALA A 163 -23.01 -9.87 27.14
N ALA A 164 -22.97 -8.96 28.09
CA ALA A 164 -23.62 -7.66 27.97
C ALA A 164 -22.88 -6.83 26.90
N PRO A 165 -23.58 -5.97 26.14
CA PRO A 165 -22.92 -5.13 25.13
C PRO A 165 -21.70 -4.35 25.64
N GLY A 166 -21.79 -3.81 26.87
CA GLY A 166 -20.68 -3.08 27.49
C GLY A 166 -19.44 -3.94 27.70
N GLU A 167 -19.58 -5.22 28.01
CA GLU A 167 -18.46 -6.16 28.17
C GLU A 167 -17.76 -6.43 26.82
N VAL A 168 -18.53 -6.59 25.76
CA VAL A 168 -18.00 -6.78 24.40
C VAL A 168 -17.19 -5.55 23.96
N LEU A 169 -17.74 -4.36 24.23
CA LEU A 169 -17.12 -3.08 23.82
C LEU A 169 -15.90 -2.70 24.68
N ALA A 170 -15.80 -3.20 25.90
CA ALA A 170 -14.70 -2.91 26.83
C ALA A 170 -13.42 -3.71 26.53
N LEU A 171 -13.53 -4.84 25.82
CA LEU A 171 -12.38 -5.69 25.49
C LEU A 171 -11.49 -5.00 24.46
N LYS A 172 -10.21 -4.91 24.75
CA LYS A 172 -9.24 -4.28 23.84
C LYS A 172 -8.54 -5.31 22.97
N THR A 173 -8.12 -4.92 21.79
CA THR A 173 -7.34 -5.78 20.88
C THR A 173 -6.03 -6.24 21.55
N GLU A 174 -5.42 -5.36 22.35
CA GLU A 174 -4.18 -5.65 23.10
C GLU A 174 -4.36 -6.80 24.11
N ASP A 175 -5.56 -6.95 24.67
CA ASP A 175 -5.86 -8.02 25.62
C ASP A 175 -5.71 -9.42 24.98
N LEU A 176 -5.89 -9.52 23.65
CA LEU A 176 -5.75 -10.76 22.89
C LEU A 176 -4.29 -11.15 22.63
N ASN A 177 -3.33 -10.27 22.88
CA ASN A 177 -1.89 -10.56 22.67
C ASN A 177 -1.41 -11.77 23.49
N GLY A 178 -2.06 -12.03 24.64
CA GLY A 178 -1.79 -13.20 25.47
C GLY A 178 -2.18 -14.53 24.83
N LEU A 179 -2.99 -14.51 23.76
CA LEU A 179 -3.44 -15.68 23.01
C LEU A 179 -2.51 -16.03 21.83
N ASN A 180 -1.28 -15.56 21.83
CA ASN A 180 -0.32 -15.81 20.73
C ASN A 180 -0.07 -17.33 20.58
N VAL A 181 -0.83 -17.93 19.68
CA VAL A 181 -0.92 -19.39 19.52
C VAL A 181 0.32 -19.99 18.86
N VAL A 182 1.03 -19.21 18.04
CA VAL A 182 2.03 -19.80 17.15
C VAL A 182 3.46 -19.67 17.66
N GLY A 183 3.72 -18.88 18.71
CA GLY A 183 5.04 -18.81 19.36
C GLY A 183 6.18 -18.42 18.41
N LEU A 184 5.84 -17.84 17.27
CA LEU A 184 6.83 -17.50 16.25
C LEU A 184 7.38 -16.09 16.54
N ASN A 185 8.32 -16.02 17.47
CA ASN A 185 9.19 -14.84 17.61
C ASN A 185 10.19 -14.77 16.42
N GLY A 186 9.75 -15.22 15.23
CA GLY A 186 10.55 -15.20 14.03
C GLY A 186 10.10 -14.08 13.09
N LYS A 187 11.06 -13.41 12.49
CA LYS A 187 10.86 -12.41 11.44
C LYS A 187 9.93 -12.99 10.35
N GLY A 188 8.70 -12.52 10.27
CA GLY A 188 7.71 -12.98 9.28
C GLY A 188 6.33 -13.34 9.80
N SER A 189 6.05 -13.18 11.10
CA SER A 189 4.82 -13.67 11.73
C SER A 189 3.75 -12.59 12.03
N ALA A 190 3.89 -11.39 11.49
CA ALA A 190 2.96 -10.29 11.77
C ALA A 190 1.52 -10.54 11.27
N SER A 191 1.32 -11.47 10.32
CA SER A 191 0.04 -11.62 9.64
C SER A 191 -1.04 -12.38 10.42
N ARG A 192 -0.65 -13.21 11.41
CA ARG A 192 -1.62 -14.06 12.12
C ARG A 192 -2.25 -13.42 13.36
N VAL A 193 -1.62 -12.37 13.87
CA VAL A 193 -2.18 -11.59 15.00
C VAL A 193 -3.45 -10.85 14.57
N ASN A 194 -3.53 -10.47 13.33
CA ASN A 194 -4.61 -9.61 12.81
C ASN A 194 -5.97 -10.31 12.74
N THR A 195 -6.03 -11.65 12.58
CA THR A 195 -7.32 -12.37 12.53
C THR A 195 -8.13 -12.21 13.82
N TRP A 196 -7.49 -12.38 14.97
CA TRP A 196 -8.14 -12.15 16.26
C TRP A 196 -8.69 -10.73 16.36
N HIS A 197 -7.88 -9.75 15.99
CA HIS A 197 -8.21 -8.33 16.04
C HIS A 197 -9.37 -8.00 15.09
N ASN A 198 -9.30 -8.46 13.85
CA ASN A 198 -10.32 -8.17 12.83
C ASN A 198 -11.70 -8.74 13.22
N VAL A 199 -11.73 -9.96 13.74
CA VAL A 199 -12.99 -10.59 14.20
C VAL A 199 -13.52 -9.84 15.42
N LEU A 200 -12.68 -9.53 16.41
CA LEU A 200 -13.11 -8.79 17.61
C LEU A 200 -13.65 -7.38 17.23
N VAL A 201 -12.92 -6.65 16.39
CA VAL A 201 -13.36 -5.32 15.94
C VAL A 201 -14.71 -5.41 15.21
N SER A 202 -14.90 -6.45 14.38
CA SER A 202 -16.18 -6.68 13.70
C SER A 202 -17.30 -7.04 14.67
N MET A 203 -17.01 -7.84 15.71
CA MET A 203 -17.98 -8.14 16.77
C MET A 203 -18.40 -6.85 17.49
N GLN A 204 -17.46 -6.03 17.88
CA GLN A 204 -17.73 -4.75 18.56
C GLN A 204 -18.52 -3.78 17.71
N LYS A 205 -18.16 -3.65 16.44
CA LYS A 205 -18.84 -2.78 15.48
C LYS A 205 -20.30 -3.18 15.32
N ARG A 206 -20.54 -4.47 15.09
CA ARG A 206 -21.90 -5.00 14.92
C ARG A 206 -22.71 -4.94 16.22
N THR A 207 -22.06 -5.11 17.38
CA THR A 207 -22.67 -4.91 18.70
C THR A 207 -23.21 -3.46 18.84
N ARG A 208 -22.39 -2.45 18.49
CA ARG A 208 -22.83 -1.04 18.50
C ARG A 208 -24.04 -0.81 17.61
N ALA A 209 -24.04 -1.41 16.41
CA ALA A 209 -25.14 -1.27 15.45
C ALA A 209 -26.44 -1.89 15.97
N VAL A 210 -26.38 -3.13 16.47
CA VAL A 210 -27.54 -3.86 16.98
C VAL A 210 -28.12 -3.18 18.22
N VAL A 211 -27.29 -2.68 19.13
CA VAL A 211 -27.72 -1.94 20.33
C VAL A 211 -28.40 -0.62 19.93
N ALA A 212 -27.85 0.13 18.97
CA ALA A 212 -28.47 1.37 18.50
C ALA A 212 -29.84 1.11 17.90
N GLU A 213 -29.99 0.02 17.16
CA GLU A 213 -31.25 -0.41 16.55
C GLU A 213 -32.29 -0.79 17.62
N SER A 214 -31.88 -1.54 18.64
CA SER A 214 -32.76 -1.96 19.75
C SER A 214 -33.25 -0.77 20.59
N GLN A 215 -32.51 0.33 20.64
CA GLN A 215 -32.86 1.56 21.36
C GLN A 215 -33.74 2.51 20.53
N GLY A 216 -34.25 2.08 19.39
CA GLY A 216 -35.16 2.86 18.53
C GLY A 216 -34.54 4.11 17.91
N ARG A 217 -33.20 4.21 17.90
CA ARG A 217 -32.51 5.28 17.15
C ARG A 217 -32.57 4.95 15.67
N PRO A 218 -33.10 5.82 14.82
CA PRO A 218 -33.15 5.54 13.39
C PRO A 218 -31.76 5.29 12.85
N ARG A 219 -31.62 4.27 12.00
CA ARG A 219 -30.39 4.07 11.21
C ARG A 219 -30.10 5.35 10.46
N SER A 220 -29.14 6.07 10.88
CA SER A 220 -28.70 7.26 10.16
C SER A 220 -28.16 6.82 8.80
N GLY A 221 -28.95 7.12 7.79
CA GLY A 221 -28.58 6.90 6.41
C GLY A 221 -28.42 5.44 6.00
N UNK A 222 -29.27 4.83 5.90
CA UNK A 222 -29.37 3.88 5.52
C UNK A 222 -28.79 3.24 4.94
N UNK A 223 -28.15 3.04 4.62
CA UNK A 223 -27.80 2.45 4.22
C UNK A 223 -27.23 1.95 4.73
N UNK A 224 -27.45 1.40 5.31
CA UNK A 224 -27.07 0.91 5.72
C UNK A 224 -26.34 0.47 5.91
N UNK A 225 -25.73 0.51 5.21
CA UNK A 225 -25.00 -0.03 5.47
C UNK A 225 -24.38 0.12 6.47
N GLY A 226 -23.94 -0.52 6.92
CA GLY A 226 -23.08 -0.42 8.05
C GLY A 226 -22.47 0.97 8.29
N ALA A 227 -22.86 1.53 9.39
CA ALA A 227 -22.42 2.87 9.81
C ALA A 227 -20.92 2.96 10.22
N GLY A 228 -20.12 1.94 9.94
CA GLY A 228 -18.74 1.89 10.42
C GLY A 228 -17.71 2.60 9.53
N PRO A 229 -17.32 2.04 8.38
CA PRO A 229 -16.17 2.57 7.64
C PRO A 229 -16.45 3.93 6.99
N SER A 230 -17.65 4.14 6.45
CA SER A 230 -17.99 5.41 5.83
C SER A 230 -18.01 6.57 6.82
N ARG A 231 -18.38 6.32 8.06
CA ARG A 231 -18.37 7.37 9.09
C ARG A 231 -16.94 7.72 9.51
N SER A 232 -16.10 6.75 9.78
CA SER A 232 -14.70 7.01 10.17
C SER A 232 -13.92 7.69 9.05
N TYR A 233 -14.17 7.30 7.80
CA TYR A 233 -13.56 7.97 6.65
C TYR A 233 -14.05 9.41 6.53
N ALA A 234 -15.37 9.63 6.66
CA ALA A 234 -15.96 10.97 6.62
C ALA A 234 -15.40 11.85 7.75
N GLU A 235 -15.23 11.30 8.95
CA GLU A 235 -14.62 11.99 10.09
C GLU A 235 -13.16 12.36 9.80
N SER A 236 -12.40 11.44 9.18
CA SER A 236 -11.01 11.69 8.78
C SER A 236 -10.92 12.81 7.72
N GLN A 237 -11.79 12.79 6.72
CA GLN A 237 -11.84 13.84 5.70
C GLN A 237 -12.30 15.18 6.30
N ALA A 238 -13.19 15.15 7.29
CA ALA A 238 -13.60 16.36 8.02
C ALA A 238 -12.41 16.99 8.76
N ARG A 239 -11.55 16.17 9.37
CA ARG A 239 -10.31 16.67 10.02
C ARG A 239 -9.36 17.33 9.01
N PHE A 240 -9.32 16.84 7.78
CA PHE A 240 -8.56 17.48 6.71
C PHE A 240 -9.18 18.83 6.32
N LEU A 241 -10.49 18.86 6.07
CA LEU A 241 -11.20 20.07 5.58
C LEU A 241 -11.33 21.15 6.65
N PHE A 242 -11.41 20.77 7.91
CA PHE A 242 -11.56 21.66 9.06
C PHE A 242 -10.50 21.29 10.11
N PRO A 243 -9.22 21.54 9.81
CA PRO A 243 -8.16 21.21 10.76
C PRO A 243 -8.31 22.05 12.04
N ASP A 244 -7.90 21.50 13.16
CA ASP A 244 -7.93 22.18 14.45
C ASP A 244 -7.04 23.43 14.40
N GLU A 245 -7.66 24.62 14.48
CA GLU A 245 -6.96 25.90 14.40
C GLU A 245 -5.90 26.04 15.50
N SER A 246 -6.15 25.50 16.69
CA SER A 246 -5.18 25.55 17.79
C SER A 246 -3.92 24.77 17.46
N ARG A 247 -4.08 23.57 16.83
CA ARG A 247 -2.96 22.73 16.38
C ARG A 247 -2.19 23.37 15.22
N VAL A 248 -2.91 24.02 14.30
CA VAL A 248 -2.29 24.77 13.20
C VAL A 248 -1.42 25.90 13.77
N GLN A 249 -1.98 26.69 14.69
CA GLN A 249 -1.27 27.82 15.29
C GLN A 249 -0.06 27.34 16.13
N GLU A 250 -0.24 26.29 16.92
CA GLU A 250 0.84 25.64 17.69
C GLU A 250 1.99 25.25 16.77
N LEU A 251 1.68 24.52 15.69
CA LEU A 251 2.68 24.07 14.72
C LEU A 251 3.38 25.26 14.05
N VAL A 252 2.63 26.25 13.55
CA VAL A 252 3.19 27.42 12.88
C VAL A 252 4.16 28.17 13.81
N ASN A 253 3.78 28.36 15.07
CA ASN A 253 4.61 29.08 16.04
C ASN A 253 5.95 28.36 16.26
N VAL A 254 5.93 27.05 16.53
CA VAL A 254 7.16 26.29 16.79
C VAL A 254 8.03 26.19 15.53
N LEU A 255 7.43 26.03 14.34
CA LEU A 255 8.18 25.96 13.08
C LEU A 255 8.90 27.27 12.77
N LYS A 256 8.23 28.41 12.96
CA LYS A 256 8.81 29.75 12.74
C LYS A 256 9.91 30.04 13.75
N GLU A 257 9.62 29.87 15.04
CA GLU A 257 10.54 30.15 16.14
C GLU A 257 11.87 29.42 15.94
N LYS A 258 11.79 28.14 15.59
CA LYS A 258 12.97 27.25 15.52
C LYS A 258 13.49 27.04 14.11
N LYS A 259 12.91 27.70 13.11
CA LYS A 259 13.29 27.60 11.68
C LYS A 259 13.28 26.15 11.20
N ILE A 260 12.17 25.46 11.43
CA ILE A 260 11.99 24.05 11.04
C ILE A 260 11.24 23.99 9.71
N GLY A 261 11.83 23.29 8.72
CA GLY A 261 11.14 22.90 7.49
C GLY A 261 10.47 21.54 7.67
N VAL A 262 9.37 21.32 6.96
CA VAL A 262 8.64 20.05 7.00
C VAL A 262 8.47 19.49 5.58
N VAL A 263 8.93 18.28 5.36
CA VAL A 263 8.65 17.53 4.13
C VAL A 263 7.83 16.29 4.49
N ALA A 264 6.69 16.13 3.84
CA ALA A 264 5.74 15.06 4.14
C ALA A 264 5.32 14.34 2.86
N HIS A 265 5.17 13.02 2.95
CA HIS A 265 4.67 12.23 1.83
C HIS A 265 3.14 12.36 1.71
N PHE A 266 2.59 12.20 0.51
CA PHE A 266 1.14 12.21 0.24
C PHE A 266 0.35 11.18 1.07
N TYR A 267 1.00 10.12 1.57
CA TYR A 267 0.34 9.01 2.26
C TYR A 267 0.13 9.26 3.76
N MET A 268 0.24 10.51 4.20
CA MET A 268 -0.08 10.90 5.59
C MET A 268 -1.59 10.85 5.85
N ASP A 269 -1.95 10.62 7.11
CA ASP A 269 -3.34 10.69 7.54
C ASP A 269 -3.97 12.04 7.20
N PRO A 270 -5.28 12.09 6.92
CA PRO A 270 -5.97 13.34 6.56
C PRO A 270 -5.80 14.46 7.58
N GLU A 271 -5.78 14.16 8.88
CA GLU A 271 -5.54 15.16 9.94
C GLU A 271 -4.17 15.84 9.77
N VAL A 272 -3.13 15.03 9.56
CA VAL A 272 -1.76 15.54 9.35
C VAL A 272 -1.72 16.42 8.09
N GLN A 273 -2.28 15.90 6.99
CA GLN A 273 -2.32 16.64 5.72
C GLN A 273 -3.08 17.97 5.86
N GLY A 274 -4.20 17.97 6.60
CA GLY A 274 -5.02 19.18 6.82
C GLY A 274 -4.26 20.24 7.59
N VAL A 275 -3.67 19.87 8.72
CA VAL A 275 -2.89 20.80 9.57
C VAL A 275 -1.68 21.33 8.77
N LEU A 276 -0.95 20.46 8.05
CA LEU A 276 0.19 20.90 7.24
C LEU A 276 -0.22 21.85 6.11
N THR A 277 -1.31 21.54 5.40
CA THR A 277 -1.83 22.36 4.31
C THR A 277 -2.23 23.76 4.80
N GLU A 278 -2.89 23.83 5.94
CA GLU A 278 -3.30 25.12 6.53
C GLU A 278 -2.09 25.88 7.06
N ALA A 279 -1.19 25.20 7.78
CA ALA A 279 0.05 25.80 8.32
C ALA A 279 0.96 26.35 7.20
N GLN A 280 0.97 25.72 6.03
CA GLN A 280 1.76 26.17 4.86
C GLN A 280 1.41 27.59 4.43
N LYS A 281 0.16 28.04 4.64
CA LYS A 281 -0.26 29.42 4.32
C LYS A 281 0.49 30.46 5.15
N PHE A 282 0.94 30.09 6.33
CA PHE A 282 1.63 30.97 7.29
C PHE A 282 3.14 30.71 7.37
N TRP A 283 3.58 29.49 7.02
CA TRP A 283 5.00 29.07 7.01
C TRP A 283 5.27 28.30 5.70
N PRO A 284 5.88 28.96 4.70
CA PRO A 284 6.00 28.35 3.35
C PRO A 284 6.97 27.17 3.28
N HIS A 285 7.73 26.92 4.35
CA HIS A 285 8.68 25.80 4.40
C HIS A 285 8.01 24.51 4.90
N ILE A 286 6.82 24.21 4.35
CA ILE A 286 6.10 22.96 4.48
C ILE A 286 5.83 22.46 3.07
N HIS A 287 6.14 21.18 2.79
CA HIS A 287 5.94 20.63 1.46
C HIS A 287 5.38 19.20 1.55
N ILE A 288 4.22 18.96 0.92
CA ILE A 288 3.61 17.63 0.82
C ILE A 288 3.80 17.16 -0.63
N SER A 289 4.47 16.02 -0.83
CA SER A 289 4.83 15.55 -2.17
C SER A 289 5.06 14.03 -2.19
N ASP A 290 5.46 13.51 -3.34
CA ASP A 290 6.04 12.18 -3.45
C ASP A 290 7.50 12.19 -2.95
N SER A 291 8.07 11.00 -2.77
CA SER A 291 9.43 10.82 -2.25
C SER A 291 10.53 11.44 -3.13
N LEU A 292 10.23 11.64 -4.42
CA LEU A 292 11.20 12.19 -5.38
C LEU A 292 11.56 13.65 -5.04
N VAL A 293 10.55 14.45 -4.70
CA VAL A 293 10.68 15.91 -4.54
C VAL A 293 11.11 16.29 -3.12
N MET A 294 10.93 15.40 -2.14
CA MET A 294 11.16 15.69 -0.71
C MET A 294 12.57 16.22 -0.45
N ALA A 295 13.59 15.57 -1.02
CA ALA A 295 15.00 15.95 -0.78
C ALA A 295 15.32 17.31 -1.40
N ASP A 296 14.80 17.62 -2.59
CA ASP A 296 15.00 18.93 -3.23
C ASP A 296 14.31 20.05 -2.44
N SER A 297 13.11 19.76 -1.93
CA SER A 297 12.37 20.70 -1.08
C SER A 297 13.16 21.00 0.20
N ALA A 298 13.74 19.97 0.83
CA ALA A 298 14.58 20.13 2.02
C ALA A 298 15.82 21.01 1.75
N VAL A 299 16.48 20.82 0.61
CA VAL A 299 17.62 21.66 0.19
C VAL A 299 17.18 23.13 0.00
N ASN A 300 16.04 23.35 -0.62
CA ASN A 300 15.50 24.70 -0.82
C ASN A 300 15.14 25.35 0.54
N MET A 301 14.59 24.59 1.47
CA MET A 301 14.32 25.05 2.84
C MET A 301 15.61 25.42 3.57
N ALA A 302 16.66 24.59 3.46
CA ALA A 302 17.98 24.86 4.05
C ALA A 302 18.58 26.15 3.47
N LYS A 303 18.55 26.33 2.15
CA LYS A 303 18.97 27.57 1.47
C LYS A 303 18.20 28.81 1.97
N SER A 304 16.95 28.61 2.36
CA SER A 304 16.07 29.69 2.87
C SER A 304 16.26 29.91 4.37
N GLY A 305 17.20 29.22 5.01
CA GLY A 305 17.58 29.43 6.42
C GLY A 305 16.92 28.48 7.43
N CYS A 306 16.26 27.42 7.00
CA CYS A 306 15.79 26.38 7.90
C CYS A 306 16.99 25.66 8.50
N GLN A 307 16.96 25.49 9.84
CA GLN A 307 18.06 24.85 10.60
C GLN A 307 17.77 23.37 10.86
N PHE A 308 16.51 22.99 10.76
CA PHE A 308 16.04 21.61 10.98
C PHE A 308 15.02 21.24 9.93
N ILE A 309 14.99 19.97 9.54
CA ILE A 309 13.98 19.41 8.61
C ILE A 309 13.29 18.23 9.30
N SER A 310 11.99 18.30 9.45
CA SER A 310 11.14 17.20 9.91
C SER A 310 10.64 16.43 8.67
N VAL A 311 10.89 15.11 8.65
CA VAL A 311 10.53 14.24 7.52
C VAL A 311 9.39 13.31 7.96
N LEU A 312 8.22 13.48 7.37
CA LEU A 312 7.07 12.59 7.57
C LEU A 312 7.05 11.60 6.40
N GLY A 313 7.53 10.40 6.67
CA GLY A 313 7.69 9.33 5.68
C GLY A 313 8.35 8.11 6.31
N VAL A 314 8.73 7.16 5.48
CA VAL A 314 9.47 5.97 5.90
C VAL A 314 10.98 6.24 5.91
N ASP A 315 11.74 5.39 6.58
CA ASP A 315 13.16 5.66 6.88
C ASP A 315 13.99 6.00 5.65
N PHE A 316 13.85 5.27 4.54
CA PHE A 316 14.64 5.57 3.34
C PHE A 316 14.42 7.00 2.82
N MET A 317 13.23 7.60 3.08
CA MET A 317 12.97 8.99 2.69
C MET A 317 13.81 9.96 3.51
N SER A 318 13.88 9.76 4.83
CA SER A 318 14.73 10.58 5.71
C SER A 318 16.22 10.40 5.41
N GLU A 319 16.63 9.17 5.09
CA GLU A 319 18.00 8.85 4.65
C GLU A 319 18.36 9.61 3.36
N ASN A 320 17.45 9.59 2.37
CA ASN A 320 17.63 10.31 1.11
C ASN A 320 17.73 11.82 1.35
N VAL A 321 16.83 12.37 2.19
CA VAL A 321 16.84 13.81 2.55
C VAL A 321 18.21 14.16 3.20
N ARG A 322 18.64 13.34 4.15
CA ARG A 322 19.93 13.57 4.85
C ARG A 322 21.11 13.54 3.86
N ALA A 323 21.18 12.48 3.04
CA ALA A 323 22.26 12.30 2.07
C ALA A 323 22.34 13.46 1.06
N ILE A 324 21.20 13.89 0.55
CA ILE A 324 21.14 14.98 -0.45
C ILE A 324 21.46 16.34 0.20
N LEU A 325 21.07 16.57 1.45
CA LEU A 325 21.46 17.78 2.20
C LEU A 325 22.98 17.82 2.42
N ASP A 326 23.57 16.68 2.79
CA ASP A 326 25.04 16.60 2.97
C ASP A 326 25.77 16.90 1.64
N GLN A 327 25.32 16.31 0.54
CA GLN A 327 25.89 16.54 -0.79
C GLN A 327 25.70 18.00 -1.27
N ALA A 328 24.61 18.64 -0.85
CA ALA A 328 24.32 20.03 -1.19
C ALA A 328 25.07 21.05 -0.31
N GLY A 329 25.88 20.58 0.65
CA GLY A 329 26.68 21.43 1.51
C GLY A 329 25.97 21.93 2.77
N PHE A 330 24.95 21.19 3.26
CA PHE A 330 24.21 21.51 4.47
C PHE A 330 24.29 20.40 5.52
N PRO A 331 25.52 19.95 5.90
CA PRO A 331 25.65 18.85 6.88
C PRO A 331 25.23 19.24 8.30
N GLU A 332 25.21 20.55 8.61
CA GLU A 332 24.80 21.09 9.91
C GLU A 332 23.28 21.13 10.11
N VAL A 333 22.49 21.04 9.04
CA VAL A 333 21.03 21.03 9.14
C VAL A 333 20.57 19.71 9.76
N GLY A 334 19.85 19.76 10.87
CA GLY A 334 19.32 18.56 11.54
C GLY A 334 18.16 17.96 10.74
N VAL A 335 18.14 16.65 10.56
CA VAL A 335 17.07 15.94 9.88
C VAL A 335 16.43 14.94 10.85
N TYR A 336 15.13 15.03 11.05
CA TYR A 336 14.41 14.27 12.06
C TYR A 336 13.22 13.54 11.44
N ARG A 337 13.05 12.27 11.81
CA ARG A 337 11.90 11.42 11.48
C ARG A 337 10.93 11.37 12.67
N MET A 338 9.73 10.82 12.47
CA MET A 338 8.62 11.00 13.43
C MET A 338 8.46 9.85 14.43
N SER A 339 9.40 8.92 14.47
CA SER A 339 9.38 7.80 15.43
C SER A 339 10.80 7.47 15.91
N ASP A 340 10.91 7.05 17.15
CA ASP A 340 12.12 6.43 17.71
C ASP A 340 12.29 4.98 17.23
N GLU A 341 11.17 4.33 16.85
CA GLU A 341 11.19 3.01 16.22
C GLU A 341 11.42 3.12 14.71
N ARG A 342 11.88 2.03 14.10
CA ARG A 342 12.10 1.95 12.65
C ARG A 342 10.77 2.13 11.90
N ILE A 343 10.75 3.09 10.98
CA ILE A 343 9.61 3.30 10.06
C ILE A 343 9.93 2.56 8.77
N GLY A 344 9.56 1.28 8.70
CA GLY A 344 9.95 0.35 7.65
C GLY A 344 9.27 0.56 6.30
N CYS A 345 9.61 -0.31 5.35
CA CYS A 345 8.98 -0.41 4.03
C CYS A 345 9.24 -1.83 3.51
N SER A 346 8.18 -2.53 3.09
CA SER A 346 8.31 -3.92 2.62
C SER A 346 9.26 -4.06 1.42
N LEU A 347 9.30 -3.07 0.54
CA LEU A 347 10.22 -3.07 -0.60
C LEU A 347 11.68 -2.86 -0.14
N ALA A 348 11.90 -1.97 0.81
CA ALA A 348 13.24 -1.76 1.37
C ALA A 348 13.74 -3.01 2.11
N GLU A 349 12.83 -3.71 2.78
CA GLU A 349 13.15 -4.99 3.45
C GLU A 349 13.49 -6.08 2.43
N ALA A 350 12.72 -6.20 1.35
CA ALA A 350 13.00 -7.14 0.24
C ALA A 350 14.36 -6.86 -0.38
N ALA A 351 14.70 -5.59 -0.60
CA ALA A 351 15.98 -5.17 -1.18
C ALA A 351 17.18 -5.39 -0.23
N SER A 352 16.91 -5.63 1.05
CA SER A 352 17.94 -5.95 2.04
C SER A 352 18.10 -7.47 2.25
N SER A 353 17.35 -8.28 1.51
CA SER A 353 17.37 -9.74 1.66
C SER A 353 18.59 -10.37 1.01
N PRO A 354 19.03 -11.55 1.47
CA PRO A 354 20.09 -12.30 0.80
C PRO A 354 19.76 -12.64 -0.66
N SER A 355 18.50 -12.97 -0.96
CA SER A 355 18.05 -13.29 -2.33
C SER A 355 18.23 -12.09 -3.28
N TYR A 356 18.07 -10.85 -2.77
CA TYR A 356 18.33 -9.65 -3.57
C TYR A 356 19.83 -9.49 -3.87
N MET A 357 20.67 -9.78 -2.90
CA MET A 357 22.14 -9.73 -3.09
C MET A 357 22.61 -10.81 -4.09
N ASP A 358 22.02 -12.00 -4.05
CA ASP A 358 22.30 -13.09 -5.04
C ASP A 358 21.87 -12.67 -6.45
N TYR A 359 20.71 -11.99 -6.56
CA TYR A 359 20.23 -11.41 -7.83
C TYR A 359 21.24 -10.39 -8.37
N LEU A 360 21.75 -9.50 -7.53
CA LEU A 360 22.76 -8.52 -7.92
C LEU A 360 24.13 -9.14 -8.23
N ALA A 361 24.49 -10.22 -7.53
CA ALA A 361 25.71 -10.96 -7.84
C ALA A 361 25.62 -11.55 -9.26
N THR A 362 24.45 -12.07 -9.65
CA THR A 362 24.22 -12.52 -11.03
C THR A 362 24.36 -11.38 -12.04
N ALA A 363 23.84 -10.20 -11.71
CA ALA A 363 23.97 -9.00 -12.54
C ALA A 363 25.46 -8.60 -12.73
N SER A 364 26.25 -8.71 -11.67
CA SER A 364 27.66 -8.26 -11.66
C SER A 364 28.55 -9.06 -12.61
N ILE A 365 28.23 -10.33 -12.86
CA ILE A 365 28.99 -11.19 -13.79
C ILE A 365 28.44 -11.14 -15.24
N SER A 366 27.39 -10.36 -15.47
CA SER A 366 26.64 -10.31 -16.74
C SER A 366 26.95 -9.06 -17.56
N SER A 367 28.15 -8.51 -17.49
CA SER A 367 28.55 -7.24 -18.15
C SER A 367 28.22 -7.22 -19.68
N PRO A 368 27.78 -6.06 -20.22
CA PRO A 368 27.49 -4.81 -19.56
C PRO A 368 26.13 -4.82 -18.84
N SER A 369 26.13 -4.46 -17.56
CA SER A 369 24.91 -4.49 -16.74
C SER A 369 24.71 -3.15 -16.04
N LEU A 370 23.43 -2.76 -15.91
CA LEU A 370 22.97 -1.61 -15.14
C LEU A 370 21.88 -2.09 -14.16
N HIS A 371 22.06 -1.82 -12.90
CA HIS A 371 21.02 -1.99 -11.90
C HIS A 371 20.17 -0.73 -11.83
N VAL A 372 18.86 -0.86 -12.05
CA VAL A 372 17.89 0.22 -11.92
C VAL A 372 17.12 -0.01 -10.62
N VAL A 373 17.52 0.71 -9.57
CA VAL A 373 16.96 0.50 -8.23
C VAL A 373 15.82 1.48 -7.95
N TYR A 374 14.69 0.93 -7.55
CA TYR A 374 13.54 1.74 -7.12
C TYR A 374 13.90 2.52 -5.85
N ILE A 375 13.43 3.76 -5.74
CA ILE A 375 13.76 4.69 -4.64
C ILE A 375 13.43 4.11 -3.25
N ASN A 376 12.46 3.17 -3.20
CA ASN A 376 11.99 2.52 -1.97
C ASN A 376 13.01 1.48 -1.43
N THR A 377 14.25 1.91 -1.26
CA THR A 377 15.37 1.12 -0.72
C THR A 377 16.22 1.99 0.19
N SER A 378 16.88 1.37 1.16
CA SER A 378 17.77 2.09 2.07
C SER A 378 19.00 2.65 1.34
N LEU A 379 19.64 3.63 1.93
CA LEU A 379 20.89 4.18 1.43
C LEU A 379 22.00 3.11 1.43
N GLU A 380 21.98 2.25 2.44
CA GLU A 380 22.90 1.11 2.57
C GLU A 380 22.74 0.13 1.41
N THR A 381 21.49 -0.25 1.08
CA THR A 381 21.22 -1.11 -0.07
C THR A 381 21.74 -0.48 -1.37
N LYS A 382 21.49 0.83 -1.55
CA LYS A 382 21.98 1.56 -2.73
C LYS A 382 23.52 1.52 -2.82
N ALA A 383 24.21 1.66 -1.67
CA ALA A 383 25.68 1.62 -1.61
C ALA A 383 26.21 0.25 -2.03
N PHE A 384 25.70 -0.82 -1.40
CA PHE A 384 26.13 -2.19 -1.70
C PHE A 384 25.80 -2.58 -3.14
N SER A 385 24.61 -2.21 -3.62
CA SER A 385 24.22 -2.44 -5.02
C SER A 385 25.21 -1.76 -5.97
N HIS A 386 25.52 -0.49 -5.74
CA HIS A 386 26.40 0.29 -6.63
C HIS A 386 27.85 -0.21 -6.61
N GLU A 387 28.29 -0.81 -5.51
CA GLU A 387 29.60 -1.48 -5.45
C GLU A 387 29.67 -2.77 -6.28
N LEU A 388 28.56 -3.48 -6.37
CA LEU A 388 28.46 -4.73 -7.14
C LEU A 388 28.22 -4.48 -8.62
N VAL A 389 27.27 -3.59 -8.94
CA VAL A 389 26.80 -3.30 -10.30
C VAL A 389 26.60 -1.80 -10.43
N PRO A 390 27.06 -1.15 -11.51
CA PRO A 390 26.68 0.26 -11.76
C PRO A 390 25.18 0.44 -11.56
N THR A 391 24.78 1.40 -10.72
CA THR A 391 23.40 1.55 -10.27
C THR A 391 22.89 2.96 -10.47
N ILE A 392 21.64 3.09 -10.93
CA ILE A 392 20.88 4.33 -10.99
C ILE A 392 19.56 4.13 -10.23
N THR A 393 19.16 5.11 -9.44
CA THR A 393 17.85 5.11 -8.77
C THR A 393 16.76 5.49 -9.78
N CYS A 394 15.55 4.98 -9.57
CA CYS A 394 14.35 5.39 -10.31
C CYS A 394 13.18 5.59 -9.37
N THR A 395 12.12 6.22 -9.89
CA THR A 395 10.80 6.31 -9.25
C THR A 395 9.75 5.82 -10.26
N SER A 396 8.53 5.62 -9.82
CA SER A 396 7.41 5.29 -10.72
C SER A 396 7.20 6.35 -11.81
N SER A 397 7.65 7.60 -11.57
CA SER A 397 7.52 8.70 -12.56
C SER A 397 8.53 8.62 -13.70
N ASN A 398 9.71 8.01 -13.49
CA ASN A 398 10.80 8.08 -14.47
C ASN A 398 11.38 6.74 -14.91
N VAL A 399 10.96 5.63 -14.31
CA VAL A 399 11.57 4.31 -14.54
C VAL A 399 11.56 3.91 -16.02
N VAL A 400 10.44 4.11 -16.72
CA VAL A 400 10.30 3.77 -18.13
C VAL A 400 11.31 4.51 -18.97
N GLN A 401 11.40 5.84 -18.80
CA GLN A 401 12.34 6.68 -19.54
C GLN A 401 13.80 6.39 -19.20
N THR A 402 14.07 6.09 -17.91
CA THR A 402 15.43 5.71 -17.46
C THR A 402 15.89 4.44 -18.17
N ILE A 403 15.03 3.41 -18.22
CA ILE A 403 15.37 2.13 -18.86
C ILE A 403 15.53 2.29 -20.38
N LEU A 404 14.61 2.98 -21.04
CA LEU A 404 14.69 3.21 -22.48
C LEU A 404 15.96 3.99 -22.85
N GLN A 405 16.26 5.08 -22.12
CA GLN A 405 17.48 5.85 -22.37
C GLN A 405 18.74 5.03 -22.15
N ALA A 406 18.76 4.20 -21.10
CA ALA A 406 19.90 3.33 -20.81
C ALA A 406 20.18 2.36 -21.99
N PHE A 407 19.13 1.73 -22.51
CA PHE A 407 19.25 0.84 -23.67
C PHE A 407 19.66 1.58 -24.95
N ALA A 408 19.30 2.86 -25.09
CA ALA A 408 19.67 3.68 -26.24
C ALA A 408 21.14 4.13 -26.19
N GLU A 409 21.68 4.38 -24.98
CA GLU A 409 23.04 4.90 -24.81
C GLU A 409 24.12 3.82 -24.67
N VAL A 410 23.75 2.60 -24.21
CA VAL A 410 24.73 1.54 -23.93
C VAL A 410 24.43 0.29 -24.77
N PRO A 411 25.30 -0.03 -25.74
CA PRO A 411 25.14 -1.24 -26.56
C PRO A 411 25.15 -2.51 -25.72
N ASP A 412 24.31 -3.46 -26.09
CA ASP A 412 24.19 -4.81 -25.48
C ASP A 412 23.91 -4.80 -23.97
N LEU A 413 23.49 -3.66 -23.44
CA LEU A 413 23.15 -3.50 -22.01
C LEU A 413 22.16 -4.57 -21.53
N LYS A 414 22.37 -5.08 -20.35
CA LYS A 414 21.38 -5.83 -19.56
C LYS A 414 20.92 -4.94 -18.41
N VAL A 415 19.62 -4.77 -18.26
CA VAL A 415 19.04 -3.98 -17.16
C VAL A 415 18.47 -4.94 -16.12
N TRP A 416 18.81 -4.68 -14.85
CA TRP A 416 18.38 -5.44 -13.69
C TRP A 416 17.54 -4.52 -12.80
N TYR A 417 16.22 -4.68 -12.84
CA TYR A 417 15.27 -3.82 -12.10
C TYR A 417 14.91 -4.47 -10.76
N GLY A 418 14.78 -3.67 -9.71
CA GLY A 418 14.30 -4.12 -8.40
C GLY A 418 14.10 -2.98 -7.40
N PRO A 419 13.51 -3.27 -6.25
CA PRO A 419 13.07 -4.59 -5.77
C PRO A 419 11.61 -4.96 -6.09
N ASP A 420 10.79 -4.07 -6.65
CA ASP A 420 9.36 -4.30 -6.82
C ASP A 420 9.07 -5.26 -7.98
N THR A 421 8.52 -6.44 -7.66
CA THR A 421 8.17 -7.50 -8.62
C THR A 421 7.05 -7.06 -9.56
N TYR A 422 5.98 -6.45 -9.03
CA TYR A 422 4.84 -6.02 -9.84
C TYR A 422 5.26 -4.92 -10.82
N MET A 423 5.97 -3.91 -10.34
CA MET A 423 6.46 -2.85 -11.23
C MET A 423 7.40 -3.43 -12.30
N GLY A 424 8.29 -4.35 -11.94
CA GLY A 424 9.18 -5.02 -12.91
C GLY A 424 8.40 -5.77 -13.99
N SER A 425 7.43 -6.56 -13.58
CA SER A 425 6.55 -7.32 -14.45
C SER A 425 5.71 -6.38 -15.36
N ASN A 426 5.18 -5.31 -14.79
CA ASN A 426 4.36 -4.32 -15.52
C ASN A 426 5.19 -3.54 -16.55
N ILE A 427 6.46 -3.24 -16.26
CA ILE A 427 7.39 -2.61 -17.21
C ILE A 427 7.68 -3.59 -18.37
N MET A 428 7.89 -4.86 -18.06
CA MET A 428 8.10 -5.92 -19.09
C MET A 428 6.87 -6.01 -20.01
N GLU A 429 5.66 -6.04 -19.42
CA GLU A 429 4.40 -6.06 -20.17
C GLU A 429 4.24 -4.80 -21.03
N LEU A 430 4.53 -3.61 -20.47
CA LEU A 430 4.49 -2.35 -21.20
C LEU A 430 5.41 -2.41 -22.44
N PHE A 431 6.66 -2.87 -22.29
CA PHE A 431 7.60 -2.98 -23.41
C PHE A 431 7.17 -4.07 -24.39
N SER A 432 6.55 -5.15 -23.92
CA SER A 432 5.95 -6.17 -24.79
C SER A 432 4.86 -5.54 -25.67
N GLN A 433 3.96 -4.73 -25.09
CA GLN A 433 2.94 -3.99 -25.86
C GLN A 433 3.57 -2.99 -26.84
N MET A 434 4.59 -2.25 -26.39
CA MET A 434 5.32 -1.33 -27.26
C MET A 434 5.92 -2.06 -28.48
N SER A 435 6.38 -3.29 -28.32
CA SER A 435 6.94 -4.09 -29.43
C SER A 435 5.91 -4.40 -30.52
N MET A 436 4.62 -4.19 -30.25
CA MET A 436 3.52 -4.35 -31.23
C MET A 436 3.09 -3.03 -31.89
N MET A 437 3.54 -1.88 -31.37
CA MET A 437 3.22 -0.55 -31.89
C MET A 437 3.97 -0.25 -33.18
N THR A 438 3.57 0.80 -33.90
CA THR A 438 4.32 1.30 -35.06
C THR A 438 5.59 2.02 -34.60
N ASP A 439 6.53 2.18 -35.51
CA ASP A 439 7.78 2.91 -35.24
C ASP A 439 7.51 4.38 -34.90
N GLU A 440 6.49 4.97 -35.54
CA GLU A 440 6.06 6.34 -35.26
C GLU A 440 5.54 6.49 -33.83
N GLU A 441 4.64 5.60 -33.38
CA GLU A 441 4.11 5.59 -32.02
C GLU A 441 5.22 5.40 -30.98
N ILE A 442 6.17 4.51 -31.24
CA ILE A 442 7.32 4.28 -30.35
C ILE A 442 8.21 5.53 -30.29
N SER A 443 8.45 6.20 -31.43
CA SER A 443 9.30 7.40 -31.48
C SER A 443 8.67 8.57 -30.72
N GLU A 444 7.34 8.64 -30.61
CA GLU A 444 6.65 9.62 -29.76
C GLU A 444 6.92 9.37 -28.27
N ILE A 445 7.07 8.10 -27.87
CA ILE A 445 7.39 7.72 -26.49
C ILE A 445 8.89 7.96 -26.21
N HIS A 446 9.75 7.51 -27.14
CA HIS A 446 11.21 7.67 -27.00
C HIS A 446 11.87 7.74 -28.39
N PRO A 447 12.42 8.90 -28.77
CA PRO A 447 12.84 9.12 -30.16
C PRO A 447 13.99 8.25 -30.65
N LEU A 448 14.73 7.61 -29.74
CA LEU A 448 15.87 6.73 -30.11
C LEU A 448 15.46 5.26 -30.26
N HIS A 449 14.17 4.94 -30.14
CA HIS A 449 13.66 3.57 -30.21
C HIS A 449 12.69 3.38 -31.37
N ASN A 450 12.60 2.13 -31.82
CA ASN A 450 11.66 1.64 -32.82
C ASN A 450 11.26 0.19 -32.42
N ARG A 451 10.36 -0.42 -33.16
CA ARG A 451 9.86 -1.77 -32.91
C ARG A 451 11.00 -2.80 -32.77
N SER A 452 11.99 -2.73 -33.64
CA SER A 452 13.12 -3.66 -33.63
C SER A 452 13.96 -3.51 -32.37
N SER A 453 14.29 -2.27 -31.98
CA SER A 453 15.06 -2.03 -30.75
C SER A 453 14.29 -2.45 -29.50
N ILE A 454 12.97 -2.20 -29.44
CA ILE A 454 12.13 -2.64 -28.30
C ILE A 454 12.12 -4.20 -28.21
N LYS A 455 11.97 -4.90 -29.33
CA LYS A 455 12.04 -6.38 -29.34
C LYS A 455 13.40 -6.88 -28.86
N SER A 456 14.47 -6.20 -29.26
CA SER A 456 15.84 -6.54 -28.88
C SER A 456 16.12 -6.36 -27.38
N LEU A 457 15.50 -5.38 -26.73
CA LEU A 457 15.76 -5.12 -25.30
C LEU A 457 15.01 -6.07 -24.37
N LEU A 458 13.85 -6.64 -24.78
CA LEU A 458 13.02 -7.49 -23.92
C LEU A 458 13.81 -8.65 -23.25
N PRO A 459 14.61 -9.45 -23.96
CA PRO A 459 15.35 -10.55 -23.31
C PRO A 459 16.53 -10.07 -22.43
N ARG A 460 16.81 -8.77 -22.43
CA ARG A 460 17.90 -8.15 -21.66
C ARG A 460 17.40 -7.35 -20.46
N LEU A 461 16.07 -7.30 -20.28
CA LEU A 461 15.45 -6.68 -19.10
C LEU A 461 15.10 -7.77 -18.09
N HIS A 462 15.69 -7.69 -16.93
CA HIS A 462 15.48 -8.60 -15.79
C HIS A 462 14.87 -7.83 -14.63
N TYR A 463 14.05 -8.49 -13.83
CA TYR A 463 13.50 -7.88 -12.61
C TYR A 463 13.45 -8.90 -11.46
N PHE A 464 13.55 -8.39 -10.25
CA PHE A 464 13.55 -9.20 -9.02
C PHE A 464 12.16 -9.80 -8.79
N GLN A 465 12.11 -11.07 -8.33
CA GLN A 465 10.88 -11.86 -8.27
C GLN A 465 10.25 -11.95 -6.87
N ASP A 466 10.86 -11.34 -5.86
CA ASP A 466 10.50 -11.62 -4.47
C ASP A 466 10.31 -10.33 -3.62
N GLY A 467 9.83 -9.27 -4.26
CA GLY A 467 9.57 -8.00 -3.59
C GLY A 467 8.22 -7.41 -3.96
N THR A 468 7.36 -7.19 -2.97
CA THR A 468 6.02 -6.63 -3.20
C THR A 468 5.69 -5.54 -2.20
N CYS A 469 4.99 -4.52 -2.70
CA CYS A 469 4.42 -3.48 -1.84
C CYS A 469 3.18 -4.03 -1.13
N ILE A 470 3.16 -3.99 0.20
CA ILE A 470 2.05 -4.52 1.02
C ILE A 470 0.71 -3.81 0.76
N VAL A 471 0.75 -2.58 0.25
CA VAL A 471 -0.46 -1.81 -0.08
C VAL A 471 -0.96 -2.19 -1.48
N HIS A 472 -0.09 -2.04 -2.49
CA HIS A 472 -0.52 -2.23 -3.88
C HIS A 472 -0.87 -3.68 -4.20
N HIS A 473 -0.35 -4.65 -3.43
CA HIS A 473 -0.72 -6.07 -3.54
C HIS A 473 -2.24 -6.30 -3.41
N LEU A 474 -2.97 -5.41 -2.73
CA LEU A 474 -4.42 -5.53 -2.55
C LEU A 474 -5.23 -5.36 -3.85
N PHE A 475 -4.64 -4.75 -4.88
CA PHE A 475 -5.35 -4.49 -6.14
C PHE A 475 -5.28 -5.68 -7.10
N GLY A 476 -5.55 -6.89 -6.58
CA GLY A 476 -5.52 -8.14 -7.34
C GLY A 476 -6.85 -8.52 -7.96
N HIS A 477 -7.02 -9.80 -8.21
CA HIS A 477 -8.12 -10.39 -8.98
C HIS A 477 -9.52 -9.98 -8.49
N GLU A 478 -9.80 -10.06 -7.18
CA GLU A 478 -11.12 -9.71 -6.63
C GLU A 478 -11.51 -8.24 -6.92
N VAL A 479 -10.53 -7.35 -6.83
CA VAL A 479 -10.72 -5.92 -7.13
C VAL A 479 -11.02 -5.73 -8.62
N VAL A 480 -10.27 -6.41 -9.48
CA VAL A 480 -10.45 -6.36 -10.94
C VAL A 480 -11.85 -6.87 -11.33
N GLU A 481 -12.30 -7.98 -10.75
CA GLU A 481 -13.66 -8.49 -10.99
C GLU A 481 -14.72 -7.46 -10.59
N THR A 482 -14.59 -6.88 -9.39
CA THR A 482 -15.51 -5.84 -8.90
C THR A 482 -15.56 -4.64 -9.85
N ILE A 483 -14.40 -4.19 -10.34
CA ILE A 483 -14.32 -3.06 -11.28
C ILE A 483 -15.04 -3.41 -12.59
N ASN A 484 -14.80 -4.59 -13.14
CA ASN A 484 -15.43 -5.03 -14.39
C ASN A 484 -16.95 -5.15 -14.27
N GLU A 485 -17.44 -5.63 -13.14
CA GLU A 485 -18.88 -5.81 -12.91
C GLU A 485 -19.61 -4.49 -12.67
N MET A 486 -19.02 -3.58 -11.93
CA MET A 486 -19.71 -2.42 -11.37
C MET A 486 -19.28 -1.07 -11.94
N TYR A 487 -18.08 -0.98 -12.55
CA TYR A 487 -17.45 0.29 -12.90
C TYR A 487 -16.79 0.27 -14.29
N SER A 488 -17.28 -0.56 -15.20
CA SER A 488 -16.69 -0.76 -16.54
C SER A 488 -16.66 0.52 -17.39
N ASP A 489 -17.50 1.51 -17.06
CA ASP A 489 -17.62 2.81 -17.73
C ASP A 489 -16.94 3.96 -16.96
N ALA A 490 -16.33 3.68 -15.81
CA ALA A 490 -15.60 4.69 -15.02
C ALA A 490 -14.19 4.94 -15.57
N PHE A 491 -13.63 6.09 -15.21
CA PHE A 491 -12.21 6.38 -15.43
C PHE A 491 -11.37 5.52 -14.47
N LEU A 492 -10.39 4.79 -14.99
CA LEU A 492 -9.59 3.87 -14.19
C LEU A 492 -8.17 4.39 -14.02
N THR A 493 -7.70 4.48 -12.78
CA THR A 493 -6.32 4.86 -12.49
C THR A 493 -5.58 3.70 -11.80
N ALA A 494 -4.31 3.52 -12.12
CA ALA A 494 -3.49 2.49 -11.48
C ALA A 494 -2.04 2.94 -11.31
N HIS A 495 -1.50 2.67 -10.15
CA HIS A 495 -0.07 2.83 -9.88
C HIS A 495 0.73 1.70 -10.55
N PHE A 496 1.99 1.95 -10.86
CA PHE A 496 2.85 0.91 -11.47
C PHE A 496 3.08 -0.30 -10.55
N GLU A 497 2.93 -0.15 -9.24
CA GLU A 497 3.16 -1.20 -8.25
C GLU A 497 1.98 -2.18 -8.08
N VAL A 498 0.88 -2.03 -8.84
CA VAL A 498 -0.30 -2.91 -8.71
C VAL A 498 -0.05 -4.26 -9.40
N PRO A 499 -0.75 -5.34 -8.99
CA PRO A 499 -0.71 -6.62 -9.71
C PRO A 499 -1.05 -6.50 -11.20
N GLY A 500 -0.54 -7.41 -11.99
CA GLY A 500 -0.63 -7.38 -13.45
C GLY A 500 -2.05 -7.31 -14.01
N GLU A 501 -3.03 -7.93 -13.34
CA GLU A 501 -4.44 -7.86 -13.77
C GLU A 501 -4.97 -6.43 -13.71
N MET A 502 -4.72 -5.73 -12.62
CA MET A 502 -5.13 -4.33 -12.44
C MET A 502 -4.38 -3.42 -13.43
N PHE A 503 -3.09 -3.67 -13.62
CA PHE A 503 -2.27 -2.95 -14.60
C PHE A 503 -2.86 -3.11 -16.01
N SER A 504 -3.16 -4.35 -16.42
CA SER A 504 -3.69 -4.66 -17.76
C SER A 504 -5.05 -4.00 -17.98
N LEU A 505 -5.95 -4.08 -16.98
CA LEU A 505 -7.25 -3.42 -17.03
C LEU A 505 -7.11 -1.91 -17.21
N ALA A 506 -6.20 -1.28 -16.46
CA ALA A 506 -5.96 0.17 -16.56
C ALA A 506 -5.30 0.55 -17.90
N MET A 507 -4.45 -0.32 -18.46
CA MET A 507 -3.86 -0.11 -19.80
C MET A 507 -4.94 -0.18 -20.89
N GLU A 508 -5.90 -1.09 -20.79
CA GLU A 508 -7.04 -1.16 -21.71
C GLU A 508 -7.92 0.08 -21.60
N ALA A 509 -8.19 0.53 -20.37
CA ALA A 509 -8.93 1.78 -20.15
C ALA A 509 -8.16 2.98 -20.76
N LYS A 510 -6.84 3.01 -20.59
CA LYS A 510 -5.97 4.06 -21.15
C LYS A 510 -6.07 4.11 -22.68
N LYS A 511 -6.08 2.97 -23.38
CA LYS A 511 -6.26 2.89 -24.85
C LYS A 511 -7.56 3.54 -25.32
N ARG A 512 -8.60 3.51 -24.48
CA ARG A 512 -9.90 4.14 -24.75
C ARG A 512 -9.97 5.61 -24.28
N GLY A 513 -8.89 6.18 -23.75
CA GLY A 513 -8.88 7.51 -23.15
C GLY A 513 -9.53 7.58 -21.77
N MET A 514 -9.88 6.43 -21.21
CA MET A 514 -10.63 6.30 -19.96
C MET A 514 -9.74 5.86 -18.77
N GLY A 515 -8.41 5.96 -18.92
CA GLY A 515 -7.54 5.52 -17.83
C GLY A 515 -6.13 6.07 -17.87
N VAL A 516 -5.43 5.86 -16.76
CA VAL A 516 -4.01 6.21 -16.61
C VAL A 516 -3.29 5.13 -15.80
N VAL A 517 -2.08 4.81 -16.23
CA VAL A 517 -1.13 4.01 -15.46
C VAL A 517 0.12 4.86 -15.26
N GLY A 518 0.61 4.94 -14.03
CA GLY A 518 1.79 5.75 -13.75
C GLY A 518 2.09 5.90 -12.26
N SER A 519 2.69 7.03 -11.93
CA SER A 519 2.98 7.43 -10.54
C SER A 519 1.74 8.07 -9.88
N THR A 520 1.82 8.29 -8.57
CA THR A 520 0.80 9.06 -7.83
C THR A 520 0.55 10.43 -8.45
N GLN A 521 1.62 11.10 -8.93
CA GLN A 521 1.48 12.41 -9.60
C GLN A 521 0.72 12.27 -10.94
N ASN A 522 1.02 11.22 -11.73
CA ASN A 522 0.30 10.97 -13.00
C ASN A 522 -1.20 10.74 -12.76
N ILE A 523 -1.54 10.02 -11.71
CA ILE A 523 -2.94 9.78 -11.31
C ILE A 523 -3.63 11.12 -10.97
N LEU A 524 -3.00 11.93 -10.12
CA LEU A 524 -3.55 13.22 -9.72
C LEU A 524 -3.75 14.17 -10.93
N ASP A 525 -2.76 14.25 -11.81
CA ASP A 525 -2.81 15.11 -12.99
C ASP A 525 -3.87 14.65 -14.00
N PHE A 526 -4.02 13.35 -14.19
CA PHE A 526 -5.08 12.77 -15.03
C PHE A 526 -6.47 13.17 -14.50
N ILE A 527 -6.70 12.98 -13.19
CA ILE A 527 -8.00 13.33 -12.58
C ILE A 527 -8.27 14.83 -12.74
N LYS A 528 -7.28 15.68 -12.43
CA LYS A 528 -7.39 17.14 -12.60
C LYS A 528 -7.73 17.51 -14.05
N GLN A 529 -7.04 16.90 -15.01
CA GLN A 529 -7.26 17.14 -16.42
C GLN A 529 -8.69 16.78 -16.85
N ARG A 530 -9.19 15.58 -16.48
CA ARG A 530 -10.54 15.15 -16.82
C ARG A 530 -11.61 16.09 -16.20
N VAL A 531 -11.40 16.51 -14.95
CA VAL A 531 -12.31 17.45 -14.27
C VAL A 531 -12.29 18.82 -14.99
N GLN A 532 -11.10 19.33 -15.33
CA GLN A 532 -10.98 20.61 -16.04
C GLN A 532 -11.66 20.55 -17.43
N GLU A 533 -11.49 19.44 -18.16
CA GLU A 533 -12.14 19.23 -19.45
C GLU A 533 -13.69 19.23 -19.32
N ALA A 534 -14.22 18.58 -18.26
CA ALA A 534 -15.66 18.59 -17.99
C ALA A 534 -16.17 20.00 -17.70
N LEU A 535 -15.45 20.76 -16.86
CA LEU A 535 -15.77 22.16 -16.57
C LEU A 535 -15.78 23.02 -17.84
N ASN A 536 -14.81 22.80 -18.71
CA ASN A 536 -14.69 23.55 -19.97
C ASN A 536 -15.84 23.24 -20.98
N ARG A 537 -16.41 22.02 -20.92
CA ARG A 537 -17.55 21.65 -21.77
C ARG A 537 -18.83 22.37 -21.36
N ASN A 538 -18.93 22.79 -20.11
CA ASN A 538 -20.05 23.58 -19.59
C ASN A 538 -21.42 22.88 -19.71
N ILE A 539 -21.44 21.57 -19.50
CA ILE A 539 -22.66 20.73 -19.50
C ILE A 539 -22.75 19.94 -18.18
N ASP A 540 -23.94 19.48 -17.87
CA ASP A 540 -24.10 18.59 -16.69
C ASP A 540 -23.34 17.29 -16.95
N GLU A 541 -22.40 16.95 -16.07
CA GLU A 541 -21.57 15.77 -16.23
C GLU A 541 -21.22 15.15 -14.88
N HIS A 542 -21.26 13.82 -14.85
CA HIS A 542 -20.84 13.03 -13.69
C HIS A 542 -19.59 12.23 -14.04
N LEU A 543 -18.51 12.49 -13.32
CA LEU A 543 -17.23 11.82 -13.51
C LEU A 543 -16.99 10.84 -12.36
N GLN A 544 -16.77 9.58 -12.70
CA GLN A 544 -16.45 8.54 -11.72
C GLN A 544 -15.03 8.03 -11.96
N PHE A 545 -14.19 8.06 -10.92
CA PHE A 545 -12.78 7.65 -10.97
C PHE A 545 -12.53 6.48 -10.01
N ILE A 546 -12.00 5.39 -10.53
CA ILE A 546 -11.53 4.25 -9.74
C ILE A 546 -10.07 4.50 -9.37
N LEU A 547 -9.75 4.45 -8.07
CA LEU A 547 -8.41 4.75 -7.57
C LEU A 547 -7.63 3.47 -7.29
N GLY A 548 -6.66 3.16 -8.13
CA GLY A 548 -5.75 2.01 -8.01
C GLY A 548 -4.41 2.40 -7.40
N THR A 549 -4.44 3.03 -6.21
CA THR A 549 -3.25 3.37 -5.43
C THR A 549 -3.62 3.52 -3.95
N GLU A 550 -2.67 3.82 -3.12
CA GLU A 550 -2.78 3.92 -1.67
C GLU A 550 -3.80 5.00 -1.24
N SER A 551 -4.59 4.69 -0.19
CA SER A 551 -5.72 5.50 0.26
C SER A 551 -5.36 6.93 0.68
N GLY A 552 -4.13 7.18 1.15
CA GLY A 552 -3.67 8.52 1.52
C GLY A 552 -3.76 9.53 0.38
N MET A 553 -3.68 9.05 -0.88
CA MET A 553 -3.84 9.90 -2.07
C MET A 553 -5.24 10.50 -2.20
N ILE A 554 -6.26 9.86 -1.64
CA ILE A 554 -7.65 10.36 -1.73
C ILE A 554 -7.74 11.79 -1.21
N THR A 555 -7.08 12.08 -0.09
CA THR A 555 -7.08 13.41 0.55
C THR A 555 -6.55 14.48 -0.42
N SER A 556 -5.41 14.23 -1.04
CA SER A 556 -4.80 15.16 -2.00
C SER A 556 -5.64 15.30 -3.28
N ILE A 557 -6.24 14.22 -3.75
CA ILE A 557 -7.14 14.24 -4.91
C ILE A 557 -8.39 15.07 -4.61
N VAL A 558 -9.04 14.82 -3.47
CA VAL A 558 -10.25 15.56 -3.05
C VAL A 558 -9.94 17.05 -2.92
N ALA A 559 -8.80 17.41 -2.31
CA ALA A 559 -8.36 18.80 -2.17
C ALA A 559 -8.20 19.46 -3.56
N ALA A 560 -7.53 18.81 -4.49
CA ALA A 560 -7.30 19.32 -5.83
C ALA A 560 -8.61 19.47 -6.63
N VAL A 561 -9.48 18.47 -6.57
CA VAL A 561 -10.78 18.48 -7.27
C VAL A 561 -11.67 19.60 -6.71
N ARG A 562 -11.77 19.73 -5.37
CA ARG A 562 -12.54 20.81 -4.74
C ARG A 562 -12.04 22.20 -5.16
N LYS A 563 -10.73 22.37 -5.24
CA LYS A 563 -10.13 23.63 -5.69
C LYS A 563 -10.56 23.97 -7.13
N LEU A 564 -10.55 22.98 -8.03
CA LEU A 564 -11.00 23.17 -9.41
C LEU A 564 -12.51 23.50 -9.47
N LEU A 565 -13.35 22.72 -8.80
CA LEU A 565 -14.79 22.94 -8.78
C LEU A 565 -15.15 24.28 -8.13
N GLY A 566 -14.41 24.72 -7.09
CA GLY A 566 -14.61 25.99 -6.40
C GLY A 566 -14.14 27.20 -7.18
N SER A 567 -13.25 27.04 -8.19
CA SER A 567 -12.78 28.13 -9.04
C SER A 567 -13.71 28.37 -10.25
N ALA A 568 -14.67 27.46 -10.51
CA ALA A 568 -15.68 27.66 -11.55
C ALA A 568 -16.68 28.72 -11.10
N ASP A 569 -16.98 29.69 -11.97
CA ASP A 569 -17.87 30.82 -11.65
C ASP A 569 -19.33 30.35 -11.48
N PRO A 570 -19.91 30.43 -10.28
CA PRO A 570 -21.29 30.00 -10.09
C PRO A 570 -22.33 30.91 -10.79
N SER A 571 -21.95 32.11 -11.24
CA SER A 571 -22.85 33.05 -11.89
C SER A 571 -22.99 32.82 -13.40
N SER A 572 -22.17 31.95 -13.98
CA SER A 572 -22.14 31.74 -15.44
C SER A 572 -23.30 30.90 -15.99
N GLY A 573 -24.19 30.39 -15.14
CA GLY A 573 -25.31 29.50 -15.58
C GLY A 573 -24.80 28.20 -16.18
N GLY A 574 -23.60 27.81 -15.87
CA GLY A 574 -22.92 26.65 -16.47
C GLY A 574 -23.41 25.29 -15.99
N GLY A 575 -23.02 24.28 -16.74
CA GLY A 575 -23.31 22.89 -16.43
C GLY A 575 -22.72 22.43 -15.09
N LYS A 576 -23.42 21.53 -14.43
CA LYS A 576 -23.06 21.03 -13.10
C LYS A 576 -22.15 19.79 -13.22
N VAL A 577 -20.88 19.96 -12.86
CA VAL A 577 -19.93 18.84 -12.81
C VAL A 577 -19.93 18.23 -11.42
N SER A 578 -20.17 16.91 -11.34
CA SER A 578 -20.04 16.13 -10.10
C SER A 578 -18.96 15.07 -10.26
N VAL A 579 -18.20 14.85 -9.19
CA VAL A 579 -17.05 13.93 -9.21
C VAL A 579 -17.21 12.90 -8.09
N GLU A 580 -17.02 11.64 -8.46
CA GLU A 580 -17.06 10.51 -7.54
C GLU A 580 -15.71 9.76 -7.61
N ILE A 581 -15.11 9.48 -6.46
CA ILE A 581 -13.86 8.73 -6.35
C ILE A 581 -14.16 7.41 -5.65
N VAL A 582 -13.93 6.31 -6.34
CA VAL A 582 -14.15 4.95 -5.85
C VAL A 582 -12.79 4.36 -5.46
N PHE A 583 -12.70 3.89 -4.22
CA PHE A 583 -11.54 3.15 -3.73
C PHE A 583 -11.95 1.67 -3.61
N PRO A 584 -11.49 0.79 -4.52
CA PRO A 584 -12.15 -0.50 -4.74
C PRO A 584 -11.64 -1.66 -3.87
N VAL A 585 -10.82 -1.39 -2.85
CA VAL A 585 -10.08 -2.45 -2.13
C VAL A 585 -10.94 -3.25 -1.15
N SER A 586 -12.11 -2.75 -0.73
CA SER A 586 -13.00 -3.54 0.13
C SER A 586 -14.44 -3.50 -0.41
N SER A 587 -15.19 -4.56 -0.13
CA SER A 587 -16.61 -4.62 -0.50
C SER A 587 -17.42 -3.48 0.12
N GLU A 588 -16.99 -2.94 1.24
CA GLU A 588 -17.64 -1.81 1.91
C GLU A 588 -17.27 -0.47 1.26
N SER A 589 -16.17 -0.40 0.51
CA SER A 589 -15.78 0.80 -0.23
C SER A 589 -16.69 1.07 -1.45
N VAL A 590 -17.51 0.10 -1.82
CA VAL A 590 -18.43 0.18 -2.95
C VAL A 590 -19.79 0.79 -2.55
N THR A 591 -20.07 0.95 -1.26
CA THR A 591 -21.31 1.56 -0.83
C THR A 591 -21.32 3.07 -1.06
N ARG A 592 -22.29 3.54 -1.83
CA ARG A 592 -22.49 4.97 -2.11
C ARG A 592 -22.83 5.72 -0.82
N THR A 593 -21.97 6.61 -0.39
CA THR A 593 -22.32 7.58 0.66
C THR A 593 -22.85 8.84 0.02
N SER A 594 -24.16 9.02 0.14
CA SER A 594 -24.90 10.10 -0.49
C SER A 594 -24.88 11.42 0.30
N THR A 595 -24.01 11.61 1.30
CA THR A 595 -24.25 12.67 2.28
C THR A 595 -23.12 13.65 2.58
N PHE A 596 -22.27 13.96 1.62
CA PHE A 596 -21.35 15.09 1.78
C PHE A 596 -21.86 16.38 1.11
N GLY A 597 -23.10 16.37 0.62
CA GLY A 597 -23.65 17.46 -0.18
C GLY A 597 -24.42 18.56 0.52
N GLU A 598 -24.67 18.44 1.84
CA GLU A 598 -25.60 19.36 2.50
C GLU A 598 -25.01 20.35 3.50
N MET A 599 -23.71 20.41 3.62
CA MET A 599 -23.08 21.49 4.41
C MET A 599 -22.51 22.58 3.50
N ARG A 600 -23.30 23.63 3.34
CA ARG A 600 -22.96 24.94 2.75
C ARG A 600 -22.26 24.93 1.39
N GLY A 601 -23.05 25.07 0.34
CA GLY A 601 -22.57 25.52 -0.99
C GLY A 601 -22.06 24.39 -1.86
N SER A 602 -22.83 24.08 -2.76
CA SER A 602 -22.84 23.29 -4.01
C SER A 602 -21.57 22.64 -4.60
N LEU A 603 -20.55 22.31 -3.84
CA LEU A 603 -19.39 21.57 -4.34
C LEU A 603 -19.59 20.07 -4.09
N LYS A 604 -20.14 19.37 -5.07
CA LYS A 604 -20.36 17.92 -4.95
C LYS A 604 -19.15 17.13 -5.43
N VAL A 605 -18.26 16.83 -4.51
CA VAL A 605 -17.30 15.72 -4.66
C VAL A 605 -17.79 14.59 -3.76
N ASN A 606 -18.30 13.55 -4.36
CA ASN A 606 -18.64 12.32 -3.64
C ASN A 606 -17.39 11.45 -3.60
N VAL A 607 -16.88 11.21 -2.41
CA VAL A 607 -15.84 10.21 -2.18
C VAL A 607 -16.51 8.97 -1.64
N ILE A 608 -16.44 7.89 -2.39
CA ILE A 608 -16.87 6.58 -1.90
C ILE A 608 -15.71 6.05 -1.05
N PRO A 609 -15.90 5.98 0.28
CA PRO A 609 -14.77 5.70 1.16
C PRO A 609 -14.33 4.25 1.06
N GLY A 610 -13.08 4.07 0.86
CA GLY A 610 -12.41 2.83 1.19
C GLY A 610 -12.10 2.78 2.69
N VAL A 611 -11.38 1.78 3.07
CA VAL A 611 -11.01 1.56 4.47
C VAL A 611 -9.99 2.63 4.88
N ALA A 612 -10.43 3.55 5.71
CA ALA A 612 -9.54 4.52 6.35
C ALA A 612 -9.17 3.98 7.73
N SER A 613 -7.92 4.07 8.10
CA SER A 613 -7.40 3.79 9.46
C SER A 613 -7.57 2.36 9.98
N GLY A 614 -6.64 1.50 9.63
CA GLY A 614 -6.42 0.22 10.34
C GLY A 614 -7.40 -0.90 10.05
N GLU A 615 -8.52 -0.59 9.41
CA GLU A 615 -9.45 -1.61 8.93
C GLU A 615 -9.07 -1.95 7.48
N GLY A 616 -8.80 -3.18 7.17
CA GLY A 616 -8.47 -3.60 5.81
C GLY A 616 -7.04 -4.06 5.61
N CYS A 617 -6.40 -4.51 6.67
CA CYS A 617 -5.17 -5.30 6.52
C CYS A 617 -5.52 -6.67 5.96
N SER A 618 -4.93 -7.04 4.85
CA SER A 618 -4.99 -8.42 4.38
C SER A 618 -3.98 -9.26 5.15
N LEU A 619 -4.20 -10.55 5.21
CA LEU A 619 -3.29 -11.46 5.91
C LEU A 619 -2.03 -11.79 5.12
N HIS A 620 -1.98 -11.41 3.86
CA HIS A 620 -0.73 -11.38 3.11
C HIS A 620 0.09 -10.12 3.44
N GLY A 621 -0.32 -9.39 4.51
CA GLY A 621 0.36 -8.20 4.98
C GLY A 621 -0.05 -6.89 4.32
N GLY A 622 -1.03 -6.94 3.41
CA GLY A 622 -1.48 -5.73 2.70
C GLY A 622 -2.43 -4.89 3.54
N CYS A 623 -2.26 -3.58 3.50
CA CYS A 623 -3.14 -2.59 4.11
C CYS A 623 -3.59 -1.59 3.06
N ALA A 624 -4.85 -1.16 3.14
CA ALA A 624 -5.39 -0.10 2.28
C ALA A 624 -4.63 1.23 2.45
N SER A 625 -4.04 1.43 3.63
CA SER A 625 -3.08 2.50 3.89
C SER A 625 -1.82 1.90 4.53
N CYS A 626 -0.67 2.47 4.22
CA CYS A 626 0.61 1.94 4.68
C CYS A 626 0.73 2.05 6.22
N PRO A 627 0.91 0.93 6.94
CA PRO A 627 1.00 0.98 8.41
C PRO A 627 2.23 1.76 8.88
N TYR A 628 3.32 1.73 8.14
CA TYR A 628 4.53 2.48 8.45
C TYR A 628 4.29 3.99 8.29
N MET A 629 3.56 4.41 7.26
CA MET A 629 3.23 5.83 7.08
C MET A 629 2.40 6.37 8.25
N LYS A 630 1.54 5.55 8.85
CA LYS A 630 0.73 5.91 10.02
C LYS A 630 1.54 6.18 11.29
N MET A 631 2.79 5.76 11.35
CA MET A 631 3.68 6.10 12.47
C MET A 631 4.03 7.60 12.49
N ASN A 632 3.76 8.31 11.41
CA ASN A 632 3.98 9.76 11.27
C ASN A 632 2.74 10.54 11.74
N SER A 633 2.56 10.66 13.05
CA SER A 633 1.41 11.35 13.63
C SER A 633 1.69 12.84 13.86
N LEU A 634 0.61 13.64 13.96
CA LEU A 634 0.70 15.07 14.32
C LEU A 634 1.35 15.25 15.69
N SER A 635 1.02 14.39 16.64
CA SER A 635 1.59 14.46 18.00
C SER A 635 3.10 14.17 17.99
N SER A 636 3.57 13.23 17.16
CA SER A 636 5.00 12.97 16.99
C SER A 636 5.71 14.18 16.36
N LEU A 637 5.11 14.80 15.35
CA LEU A 637 5.66 16.01 14.71
C LEU A 637 5.81 17.13 15.74
N LEU A 638 4.75 17.44 16.49
CA LEU A 638 4.78 18.48 17.51
C LEU A 638 5.83 18.18 18.59
N ARG A 639 5.89 16.91 19.07
CA ARG A 639 6.89 16.49 20.07
C ARG A 639 8.31 16.75 19.58
N VAL A 640 8.65 16.31 18.37
CA VAL A 640 9.98 16.53 17.78
C VAL A 640 10.25 18.03 17.66
N CYS A 641 9.31 18.81 17.13
CA CYS A 641 9.47 20.25 16.94
C CYS A 641 9.68 20.97 18.28
N HIS A 642 8.91 20.64 19.31
CA HIS A 642 9.04 21.25 20.64
C HIS A 642 10.36 20.88 21.34
N SER A 643 10.87 19.66 21.11
CA SER A 643 12.13 19.20 21.74
C SER A 643 13.38 19.84 21.13
N LEU A 644 13.30 20.33 19.89
CA LEU A 644 14.43 20.99 19.21
C LEU A 644 14.69 22.37 19.84
N PRO A 645 15.95 22.82 19.92
CA PRO A 645 17.21 22.12 19.69
C PRO A 645 17.81 21.51 20.97
N HIS A 646 17.11 21.57 22.12
CA HIS A 646 17.69 21.42 23.44
C HIS A 646 17.82 19.97 23.92
N ASN A 647 16.92 19.08 23.52
CA ASN A 647 16.87 17.70 24.02
C ASN A 647 17.58 16.71 23.06
N LYS A 648 18.85 16.96 22.76
CA LYS A 648 19.61 16.16 21.80
C LYS A 648 19.66 14.67 22.18
N ALA A 649 19.77 14.33 23.45
CA ALA A 649 19.82 12.94 23.89
C ALA A 649 18.50 12.21 23.60
N GLU A 650 17.38 12.86 23.88
CA GLU A 650 16.03 12.35 23.60
C GLU A 650 15.77 12.25 22.08
N LEU A 651 16.27 13.21 21.31
CA LEU A 651 16.06 13.28 19.86
C LEU A 651 17.02 12.40 19.06
N SER A 652 18.03 11.81 19.68
CA SER A 652 19.01 10.98 18.95
C SER A 652 18.35 9.81 18.22
N ALA A 653 17.30 9.21 18.81
CA ALA A 653 16.54 8.12 18.19
C ALA A 653 15.66 8.59 17.01
N TYR A 654 15.37 9.89 16.96
CA TYR A 654 14.57 10.50 15.89
C TYR A 654 15.44 11.06 14.75
N GLU A 655 16.75 11.12 14.90
CA GLU A 655 17.62 11.62 13.84
C GLU A 655 17.62 10.65 12.63
N ALA A 656 17.59 11.22 11.44
CA ALA A 656 17.78 10.45 10.21
C ALA A 656 19.19 9.79 10.23
N ALA A 657 19.25 8.54 9.83
CA ALA A 657 20.49 7.77 9.88
C ALA A 657 21.61 8.46 9.08
N ARG A 658 22.77 8.61 9.71
CA ARG A 658 24.02 8.97 9.06
C ARG A 658 24.88 7.70 8.96
N PHE A 659 25.11 7.23 7.76
CA PHE A 659 25.83 5.99 7.51
C PHE A 659 27.34 6.26 7.53
N SER A 660 27.91 6.28 8.73
CA SER A 660 29.37 6.46 8.94
C SER A 660 30.17 5.18 8.69
N LEU A 661 29.50 4.06 8.51
CA LEU A 661 30.13 2.78 8.23
C LEU A 661 30.69 2.75 6.80
N GLN A 662 31.64 1.83 6.58
CA GLN A 662 32.24 1.61 5.27
C GLN A 662 31.66 0.35 4.61
N THR A 663 31.61 0.37 3.29
CA THR A 663 31.31 -0.81 2.46
C THR A 663 32.46 -1.83 2.56
N PRO A 664 32.23 -3.07 2.10
CA PRO A 664 33.33 -4.06 2.05
C PRO A 664 34.59 -3.61 1.29
N LYS A 665 34.45 -2.68 0.34
CA LYS A 665 35.57 -2.09 -0.41
C LYS A 665 36.18 -0.84 0.28
N GLY A 666 35.80 -0.56 1.54
CA GLY A 666 36.33 0.53 2.33
C GLY A 666 35.85 1.94 1.97
N LYS A 667 34.76 2.05 1.21
CA LYS A 667 34.15 3.35 0.86
C LYS A 667 33.05 3.71 1.84
N GLN A 668 32.84 5.01 2.08
CA GLN A 668 31.75 5.45 2.98
C GLN A 668 30.38 5.12 2.37
N ILE A 669 29.51 4.46 3.14
CA ILE A 669 28.15 4.10 2.70
C ILE A 669 27.38 5.35 2.28
N ALA A 670 27.48 6.44 3.04
CA ALA A 670 26.78 7.70 2.72
C ALA A 670 27.14 8.23 1.32
N ASP A 671 28.42 8.19 0.95
CA ASP A 671 28.89 8.70 -0.35
C ASP A 671 28.47 7.78 -1.49
N ILE A 672 28.71 6.48 -1.35
CA ILE A 672 28.42 5.50 -2.42
C ILE A 672 26.91 5.33 -2.58
N GLY A 673 26.14 5.31 -1.49
CA GLY A 673 24.67 5.17 -1.53
C GLY A 673 23.97 6.38 -2.14
N CYS A 674 24.60 7.55 -2.05
CA CYS A 674 24.10 8.77 -2.68
C CYS A 674 24.29 8.76 -4.21
N GLN A 675 25.32 8.08 -4.74
CA GLN A 675 25.64 8.09 -6.17
C GLN A 675 24.44 7.67 -7.05
N PRO A 676 23.75 6.55 -6.80
CA PRO A 676 22.57 6.20 -7.61
C PRO A 676 21.47 7.28 -7.65
N ILE A 677 21.29 8.01 -6.53
CA ILE A 677 20.31 9.11 -6.45
C ILE A 677 20.81 10.29 -7.30
N LEU A 678 22.08 10.61 -7.23
CA LEU A 678 22.69 11.68 -8.04
C LEU A 678 22.63 11.34 -9.54
N HIS A 679 22.82 10.08 -9.91
CA HIS A 679 22.64 9.61 -11.30
C HIS A 679 21.19 9.85 -11.78
N MET A 680 20.19 9.54 -10.96
CA MET A 680 18.79 9.81 -11.27
C MET A 680 18.54 11.31 -11.44
N ARG A 681 19.05 12.15 -10.53
CA ARG A 681 18.89 13.61 -10.60
C ARG A 681 19.52 14.18 -11.86
N HIS A 682 20.71 13.70 -12.22
CA HIS A 682 21.38 14.08 -13.49
C HIS A 682 20.49 13.70 -14.70
N PHE A 683 19.99 12.47 -14.72
CA PHE A 683 19.09 11.98 -15.78
C PHE A 683 17.82 12.84 -15.87
N GLN A 684 17.23 13.22 -14.75
CA GLN A 684 16.04 14.07 -14.73
C GLN A 684 16.31 15.45 -15.36
N ALA A 685 17.48 16.01 -15.07
CA ALA A 685 17.88 17.34 -15.55
C ALA A 685 18.26 17.34 -17.03
N THR A 686 18.96 16.30 -17.48
CA THR A 686 19.61 16.28 -18.82
C THR A 686 18.94 15.33 -19.82
N LYS A 687 18.11 14.39 -19.34
CA LYS A 687 17.52 13.28 -20.11
C LYS A 687 18.59 12.35 -20.70
N ARG A 688 19.80 12.33 -20.10
CA ARG A 688 20.92 11.46 -20.48
C ARG A 688 21.52 10.82 -19.24
N LEU A 689 22.06 9.63 -19.40
CA LEU A 689 22.82 9.01 -18.32
C LEU A 689 24.10 9.81 -18.05
N PRO A 690 24.55 9.87 -16.78
CA PRO A 690 25.86 10.48 -16.49
C PRO A 690 26.98 9.72 -17.23
N GLU A 691 27.92 10.43 -17.82
CA GLU A 691 29.08 9.85 -18.50
C GLU A 691 29.85 8.91 -17.56
N GLN A 692 29.98 9.32 -16.31
CA GLN A 692 30.64 8.49 -15.29
C GLN A 692 29.95 7.11 -15.15
N LEU A 693 28.62 7.08 -15.13
CA LEU A 693 27.85 5.83 -15.02
C LEU A 693 28.02 4.97 -16.28
N ILE A 694 27.98 5.58 -17.47
CA ILE A 694 28.20 4.88 -18.74
C ILE A 694 29.60 4.22 -18.73
N ASN A 695 30.62 4.97 -18.32
CA ASN A 695 31.99 4.46 -18.25
C ASN A 695 32.10 3.28 -17.26
N GLN A 696 31.42 3.34 -16.13
CA GLN A 696 31.37 2.22 -15.16
C GLN A 696 30.72 0.98 -15.78
N ILE A 697 29.63 1.14 -16.54
CA ILE A 697 28.91 0.02 -17.18
C ILE A 697 29.78 -0.66 -18.24
N LEU A 698 30.57 0.13 -18.98
CA LEU A 698 31.39 -0.36 -20.10
C LEU A 698 32.75 -0.92 -19.65
N GLN A 699 33.17 -0.67 -18.41
CA GLN A 699 34.42 -1.25 -17.89
C GLN A 699 34.26 -2.76 -17.73
N PRO A 700 35.24 -3.58 -18.18
CA PRO A 700 35.22 -4.99 -17.89
C PRO A 700 35.24 -5.24 -16.39
N CYS A 701 34.44 -6.20 -15.92
CA CYS A 701 34.54 -6.62 -14.52
C CYS A 701 35.97 -7.13 -14.26
N ASP A 702 36.73 -6.40 -13.45
CA ASP A 702 38.00 -6.88 -12.93
C ASP A 702 37.70 -8.03 -11.96
N ASN A 703 37.46 -9.21 -12.51
CA ASN A 703 37.48 -10.44 -11.73
C ASN A 703 38.88 -10.59 -11.15
N GLY A 704 39.04 -10.21 -9.90
CA GLY A 704 40.31 -10.33 -9.17
C GLY A 704 40.81 -11.77 -9.09
N ARG A 705 41.23 -12.32 -10.24
CA ARG A 705 42.06 -13.50 -10.32
C ARG A 705 43.52 -13.05 -10.10
N SER A 706 43.79 -12.47 -8.93
CA SER A 706 45.19 -12.29 -8.52
C SER A 706 45.54 -13.38 -7.52
N GLY A 707 46.14 -14.44 -8.04
CA GLY A 707 47.16 -15.17 -7.32
C GLY A 707 46.70 -16.11 -6.21
N MET A 708 46.31 -17.33 -6.58
CA MET A 708 46.72 -18.49 -5.84
C MET A 708 47.62 -19.32 -6.79
N HIS A 709 48.85 -18.84 -6.95
CA HIS A 709 49.97 -19.64 -7.37
C HIS A 709 51.08 -19.36 -6.38
N ASN A 710 51.23 -20.22 -5.42
CA ASN A 710 52.37 -20.85 -4.77
C ASN A 710 52.00 -21.40 -3.41
#